data_e87c34c29ded3bc62cf9183e7de88c34
#
_entry.id   e87c34c29ded3bc62cf9183e7de88c34
#
_cell.length_a   1.000
_cell.length_b   1.000
_cell.length_c   1.000
_cell.angle_alpha   90.00
_cell.angle_beta   90.00
_cell.angle_gamma   90.00
#
_symmetry.space_group_name_H-M   'P 1'
#
loop_
_entity.id
_entity.type
_entity.pdbx_description
1 polymer ?
#
loop_
_entity_poly.entity_id
_entity_poly.type
_entity_poly.pdbx_seq_one_letter_code
_entity_poly.pdbx_strand_id
1 'polypeptide(L)'
;MYIKDNDVLTEGFINNVKDKLYTYQSIKDLQNTVLSIQTEYVSGRSVDKTLKAGVGEIPNSILSKIKIDEDYIIIKGLNFVKFFQRIKTFYAENNFKKIFMVVYTEKSEKLWRQGKIDKKDMTIKELKIPIFFALEIAMMFEDLGSFYNVGYYLKIARQIRTKTWIIKLHKPIEKIPIDTSRLKNIKYKLKPYQLEFIEMYPTLKHRFSMDGYILSFDQGLGKTLTSIALAECLGSDQVVIVCPNSLKENWAYEIKEYFYRYDNEKIWSEHVYVHGSNKYKFTKNTKYIILNMEAIPTIYDLINKKKSSILIVDEMHNIRNIKGKRTQELISLKKRLGETDVLLMSGTPIKAVPNEICPALMMIDPLFTEEVADLYNKCFNVNGIGTKNIVNSRFGIVMHRKTKDEVLKLPEKRTHDLRLKVSDSEKYLSRTVKNEVNEEFQRLYTIELQNNDTLQKAYLDNINKFSKAPKKEHEAYINFIINTDKESNVEYSEFEMEEFDNFTKKYVIPNIYYPTDLKDFKESETAYIQMKARAMGKAIGKILHPRRKEMFIDLYEQNKEEIKDMINNSTKKTVIFSTVLEVVDYISKDLTDAGIGNVKIVGGVSNRMDLIQSFKNDDEIEVLIATSQTLSTGVTLTEANQMFFFGTPWRSADYNQCCDRIYRIGQNTDVDIYNILLDTGDKLNLSTRMNDILNWSDDMFTNMVEGGYEK
;
A
#
# COMPACT_ATOMS: atom_id res chain seq x y z
N MET A 1 19.04 -1.87 -26.64
CA MET A 1 20.49 -1.90 -26.72
C MET A 1 20.91 -3.35 -26.74
N TYR A 2 21.44 -3.85 -27.85
CA TYR A 2 22.13 -5.12 -27.86
C TYR A 2 23.48 -4.82 -27.22
N ILE A 3 23.65 -5.09 -25.97
CA ILE A 3 24.92 -5.13 -25.30
C ILE A 3 25.42 -6.56 -25.52
N LYS A 4 25.93 -6.83 -26.72
CA LYS A 4 26.88 -7.90 -26.93
C LYS A 4 28.19 -7.35 -26.42
N ASP A 5 28.78 -7.98 -25.48
CA ASP A 5 30.14 -7.79 -25.00
C ASP A 5 30.41 -6.57 -24.12
N ASN A 6 29.43 -6.05 -23.40
CA ASN A 6 29.73 -5.12 -22.35
C ASN A 6 29.11 -5.59 -21.04
N ASP A 7 29.77 -6.50 -20.40
CA ASP A 7 29.63 -6.89 -19.02
C ASP A 7 29.71 -5.70 -18.04
N VAL A 8 29.91 -4.48 -18.53
CA VAL A 8 30.02 -3.24 -17.76
C VAL A 8 28.67 -2.57 -17.53
N LEU A 9 27.67 -2.84 -18.34
CA LEU A 9 26.27 -2.62 -17.97
C LEU A 9 25.71 -3.87 -17.28
N THR A 10 26.61 -4.52 -16.58
CA THR A 10 26.37 -5.65 -15.72
C THR A 10 25.26 -5.34 -14.73
N GLU A 11 24.71 -6.38 -14.17
CA GLU A 11 23.85 -6.34 -12.98
C GLU A 11 24.25 -5.27 -11.98
N GLY A 12 25.54 -5.02 -11.77
CA GLY A 12 26.04 -3.97 -10.87
C GLY A 12 25.68 -2.54 -11.27
N PHE A 13 25.65 -2.19 -12.56
CA PHE A 13 25.20 -0.87 -13.01
C PHE A 13 23.69 -0.75 -12.92
N ILE A 14 22.98 -1.76 -13.40
CA ILE A 14 21.52 -1.81 -13.32
C ILE A 14 21.08 -1.78 -11.87
N ASN A 15 21.74 -2.49 -10.97
CA ASN A 15 21.44 -2.49 -9.55
C ASN A 15 21.81 -1.14 -8.89
N ASN A 16 22.94 -0.55 -9.21
CA ASN A 16 23.34 0.77 -8.72
C ASN A 16 22.41 1.90 -9.20
N VAL A 17 21.91 1.81 -10.44
CA VAL A 17 20.88 2.71 -10.97
C VAL A 17 19.54 2.47 -10.28
N LYS A 18 19.17 1.20 -10.07
CA LYS A 18 17.98 0.79 -9.38
C LYS A 18 18.02 1.25 -7.93
N ASP A 19 19.04 0.91 -7.17
CA ASP A 19 19.20 1.30 -5.76
C ASP A 19 19.15 2.82 -5.59
N LYS A 20 19.76 3.57 -6.49
CA LYS A 20 19.74 5.04 -6.45
C LYS A 20 18.41 5.64 -6.90
N LEU A 21 17.69 5.03 -7.85
CA LEU A 21 16.36 5.48 -8.27
C LEU A 21 15.28 5.21 -7.21
N TYR A 22 15.45 4.19 -6.41
CA TYR A 22 14.44 3.74 -5.44
C TYR A 22 14.68 4.22 -4.02
N THR A 23 15.92 4.54 -3.68
CA THR A 23 16.32 5.03 -2.36
C THR A 23 16.71 6.50 -2.38
N TYR A 24 15.98 7.36 -3.09
CA TYR A 24 16.29 8.78 -3.11
C TYR A 24 16.39 9.34 -1.70
N GLN A 25 17.59 9.31 -1.17
CA GLN A 25 17.89 9.85 0.14
C GLN A 25 18.08 11.36 0.10
N SER A 26 18.41 11.91 -1.08
CA SER A 26 18.52 13.34 -1.29
C SER A 26 18.25 13.75 -2.74
N ILE A 27 17.89 15.00 -2.96
CA ILE A 27 17.75 15.58 -4.32
C ILE A 27 19.10 15.54 -5.06
N LYS A 28 20.22 15.64 -4.32
CA LYS A 28 21.56 15.56 -4.88
C LYS A 28 21.85 14.16 -5.42
N ASP A 29 21.37 13.12 -4.73
CA ASP A 29 21.49 11.73 -5.19
C ASP A 29 20.63 11.48 -6.41
N LEU A 30 19.43 12.06 -6.47
CA LEU A 30 18.58 12.05 -7.66
C LEU A 30 19.31 12.69 -8.85
N GLN A 31 19.88 13.87 -8.68
CA GLN A 31 20.65 14.55 -9.73
C GLN A 31 21.87 13.75 -10.16
N ASN A 32 22.67 13.25 -9.20
CA ASN A 32 23.86 12.47 -9.49
C ASN A 32 23.49 11.15 -10.18
N THR A 33 22.40 10.51 -9.77
CA THR A 33 21.91 9.28 -10.37
C THR A 33 21.46 9.53 -11.80
N VAL A 34 20.65 10.57 -12.04
CA VAL A 34 20.21 10.91 -13.40
C VAL A 34 21.37 11.34 -14.28
N LEU A 35 22.33 12.10 -13.75
CA LEU A 35 23.55 12.49 -14.46
C LEU A 35 24.45 11.28 -14.74
N SER A 36 24.60 10.36 -13.78
CA SER A 36 25.40 9.13 -14.00
C SER A 36 24.73 8.23 -15.03
N ILE A 37 23.42 8.03 -14.98
CA ILE A 37 22.65 7.32 -16.00
C ILE A 37 22.86 7.96 -17.37
N GLN A 38 22.80 9.30 -17.47
CA GLN A 38 23.05 9.99 -18.72
C GLN A 38 24.50 9.84 -19.20
N THR A 39 25.47 9.95 -18.29
CA THR A 39 26.88 9.87 -18.62
C THR A 39 27.27 8.45 -19.05
N GLU A 40 26.75 7.44 -18.39
CA GLU A 40 27.03 6.04 -18.74
C GLU A 40 26.23 5.57 -19.95
N TYR A 41 25.00 6.05 -20.14
CA TYR A 41 24.26 5.86 -21.40
C TYR A 41 24.94 6.55 -22.59
N VAL A 42 25.65 7.64 -22.37
CA VAL A 42 26.41 8.37 -23.39
C VAL A 42 27.78 7.70 -23.64
N SER A 43 28.39 7.03 -22.67
CA SER A 43 29.69 6.38 -22.82
C SER A 43 29.62 4.98 -23.48
N GLY A 44 28.46 4.34 -23.49
CA GLY A 44 28.25 3.09 -24.22
C GLY A 44 28.33 3.28 -25.75
N ARG A 45 29.22 2.57 -26.43
CA ARG A 45 29.55 2.78 -27.85
C ARG A 45 28.38 2.83 -28.84
N SER A 46 27.28 2.15 -28.58
CA SER A 46 26.10 2.15 -29.45
C SER A 46 25.09 3.27 -29.09
N VAL A 47 25.02 3.65 -27.85
CA VAL A 47 24.19 4.76 -27.34
C VAL A 47 24.85 6.08 -27.65
N ASP A 48 26.19 6.13 -27.61
CA ASP A 48 26.99 7.29 -27.96
C ASP A 48 26.73 7.75 -29.40
N LYS A 49 26.64 6.83 -30.38
CA LYS A 49 26.28 7.17 -31.77
C LYS A 49 24.85 7.71 -31.89
N THR A 50 23.89 7.17 -31.14
CA THR A 50 22.49 7.59 -31.24
C THR A 50 22.23 8.89 -30.46
N LEU A 51 22.89 9.10 -29.34
CA LEU A 51 22.79 10.31 -28.52
C LEU A 51 23.70 11.44 -29.01
N LYS A 52 24.92 11.14 -29.53
CA LYS A 52 25.77 12.14 -30.20
C LYS A 52 25.16 12.60 -31.52
N ALA A 53 24.56 11.69 -32.28
CA ALA A 53 23.75 12.07 -33.44
C ALA A 53 22.50 12.90 -33.01
N GLY A 54 22.17 12.90 -31.76
CA GLY A 54 21.02 13.61 -31.17
C GLY A 54 21.36 14.93 -30.50
N VAL A 55 22.63 15.37 -30.46
CA VAL A 55 23.02 16.75 -30.11
C VAL A 55 22.80 17.69 -31.30
N GLY A 56 22.67 17.14 -32.52
CA GLY A 56 22.12 17.87 -33.66
C GLY A 56 20.61 18.10 -33.53
N GLU A 57 20.10 19.14 -34.16
CA GLU A 57 18.68 19.48 -34.23
C GLU A 57 17.84 18.24 -34.57
N ILE A 58 16.82 17.97 -33.76
CA ILE A 58 15.86 16.91 -34.03
C ILE A 58 15.15 17.24 -35.34
N PRO A 59 15.15 16.36 -36.37
CA PRO A 59 14.51 16.67 -37.63
C PRO A 59 13.06 17.13 -37.44
N ASN A 60 12.67 18.23 -38.06
CA ASN A 60 11.31 18.79 -37.97
C ASN A 60 10.21 17.76 -38.28
N SER A 61 10.49 16.74 -39.11
CA SER A 61 9.58 15.65 -39.42
C SER A 61 9.23 14.77 -38.19
N ILE A 62 10.09 14.76 -37.17
CA ILE A 62 9.86 14.01 -35.92
C ILE A 62 9.22 14.94 -34.87
N LEU A 63 9.63 16.21 -34.84
CA LEU A 63 9.00 17.23 -33.98
C LEU A 63 7.51 17.39 -34.31
N SER A 64 7.14 17.26 -35.59
CA SER A 64 5.75 17.34 -36.04
C SER A 64 4.86 16.19 -35.60
N LYS A 65 5.45 15.08 -35.11
CA LYS A 65 4.71 13.87 -34.72
C LYS A 65 4.36 13.81 -33.24
N ILE A 66 4.99 14.66 -32.41
CA ILE A 66 4.72 14.77 -30.99
C ILE A 66 4.33 16.23 -30.68
N LYS A 67 3.14 16.38 -30.18
CA LYS A 67 2.65 17.64 -29.60
C LYS A 67 2.51 17.44 -28.10
N ILE A 68 2.99 18.38 -27.31
CA ILE A 68 2.81 18.42 -25.87
C ILE A 68 2.09 19.72 -25.56
N ASP A 69 0.94 19.60 -24.92
CA ASP A 69 0.21 20.73 -24.35
C ASP A 69 0.20 20.65 -22.82
N GLU A 70 -0.61 21.49 -22.17
CA GLU A 70 -0.65 21.56 -20.71
C GLU A 70 -1.16 20.27 -20.06
N ASP A 71 -2.07 19.55 -20.73
CA ASP A 71 -2.76 18.39 -20.18
C ASP A 71 -2.29 17.06 -20.79
N TYR A 72 -1.84 17.08 -22.06
CA TYR A 72 -1.62 15.84 -22.80
C TYR A 72 -0.33 15.82 -23.62
N ILE A 73 0.21 14.62 -23.73
CA ILE A 73 1.21 14.23 -24.73
C ILE A 73 0.45 13.59 -25.89
N ILE A 74 0.57 14.17 -27.09
CA ILE A 74 -0.12 13.71 -28.29
C ILE A 74 0.89 13.15 -29.28
N ILE A 75 0.75 11.88 -29.66
CA ILE A 75 1.66 11.16 -30.56
C ILE A 75 0.94 10.84 -31.85
N LYS A 76 1.49 11.28 -32.98
CA LYS A 76 1.00 11.03 -34.34
C LYS A 76 2.01 10.29 -35.19
N GLY A 77 1.53 9.65 -36.27
CA GLY A 77 2.39 9.10 -37.32
C GLY A 77 3.26 7.91 -36.91
N LEU A 78 2.91 7.19 -35.86
CA LEU A 78 3.45 5.87 -35.55
C LEU A 78 2.77 4.78 -36.37
N ASN A 79 3.48 3.68 -36.62
CA ASN A 79 2.80 2.43 -36.95
C ASN A 79 2.21 1.88 -35.63
N PHE A 80 0.97 2.29 -35.34
CA PHE A 80 0.32 1.99 -34.05
C PHE A 80 0.10 0.50 -33.84
N VAL A 81 -0.17 -0.28 -34.91
CA VAL A 81 -0.32 -1.74 -34.80
C VAL A 81 0.98 -2.38 -34.30
N LYS A 82 2.09 -2.07 -34.96
CA LYS A 82 3.43 -2.59 -34.58
C LYS A 82 3.85 -2.08 -33.21
N PHE A 83 3.50 -0.85 -32.87
CA PHE A 83 3.80 -0.25 -31.57
C PHE A 83 3.07 -1.01 -30.45
N PHE A 84 1.76 -1.21 -30.55
CA PHE A 84 1.01 -1.96 -29.54
C PHE A 84 1.40 -3.43 -29.47
N GLN A 85 1.78 -4.04 -30.58
CA GLN A 85 2.32 -5.40 -30.58
C GLN A 85 3.62 -5.48 -29.79
N ARG A 86 4.53 -4.51 -29.95
CA ARG A 86 5.79 -4.43 -29.19
C ARG A 86 5.56 -4.22 -27.69
N ILE A 87 4.64 -3.34 -27.32
CA ILE A 87 4.22 -3.18 -25.91
C ILE A 87 3.76 -4.53 -25.36
N LYS A 88 2.87 -5.22 -26.07
CA LYS A 88 2.36 -6.52 -25.64
C LYS A 88 3.45 -7.58 -25.48
N THR A 89 4.43 -7.60 -26.37
CA THR A 89 5.51 -8.58 -26.32
C THR A 89 6.53 -8.28 -25.23
N PHE A 90 6.84 -7.01 -25.01
CA PHE A 90 7.85 -6.59 -24.04
C PHE A 90 7.32 -6.60 -22.60
N TYR A 91 6.15 -6.00 -22.40
CA TYR A 91 5.41 -6.01 -21.13
C TYR A 91 4.35 -7.09 -21.22
N ALA A 92 4.68 -8.36 -21.01
CA ALA A 92 3.83 -9.55 -21.24
C ALA A 92 2.35 -9.41 -20.77
N GLU A 93 2.11 -8.51 -19.85
CA GLU A 93 0.84 -8.13 -19.26
C GLU A 93 0.26 -6.87 -19.91
N ASN A 94 -0.17 -6.92 -21.00
CA ASN A 94 -0.95 -6.09 -21.91
C ASN A 94 -1.68 -4.82 -21.39
N ASN A 95 -1.47 -4.42 -20.13
CA ASN A 95 -2.21 -3.32 -19.51
C ASN A 95 -1.65 -1.93 -19.84
N PHE A 96 -0.38 -1.82 -20.17
CA PHE A 96 0.27 -0.55 -20.54
C PHE A 96 -0.41 0.18 -21.70
N LYS A 97 -1.03 -0.56 -22.62
CA LYS A 97 -1.81 0.05 -23.72
C LYS A 97 -3.01 0.87 -23.24
N LYS A 98 -3.48 0.63 -22.01
CA LYS A 98 -4.65 1.33 -21.46
C LYS A 98 -4.36 2.77 -21.05
N ILE A 99 -3.09 3.16 -20.88
CA ILE A 99 -2.67 4.57 -20.71
C ILE A 99 -3.02 5.40 -21.94
N PHE A 100 -3.04 4.78 -23.13
CA PHE A 100 -3.23 5.49 -24.37
C PHE A 100 -4.71 5.70 -24.67
N MET A 101 -5.13 6.94 -24.69
CA MET A 101 -6.44 7.35 -25.21
C MET A 101 -6.34 7.37 -26.74
N VAL A 102 -6.96 6.39 -27.37
CA VAL A 102 -6.91 6.22 -28.84
C VAL A 102 -7.92 7.13 -29.52
N VAL A 103 -7.44 8.01 -30.39
CA VAL A 103 -8.28 8.85 -31.24
C VAL A 103 -8.27 8.27 -32.65
N TYR A 104 -9.45 7.98 -33.17
CA TYR A 104 -9.60 7.42 -34.52
C TYR A 104 -9.80 8.51 -35.57
N THR A 105 -9.64 8.13 -36.84
CA THR A 105 -9.98 9.03 -37.95
C THR A 105 -11.49 9.17 -38.10
N GLU A 106 -11.98 10.34 -38.42
CA GLU A 106 -13.41 10.60 -38.61
C GLU A 106 -14.07 9.66 -39.66
N LYS A 107 -13.28 9.34 -40.71
CA LYS A 107 -13.73 8.38 -41.75
C LYS A 107 -13.98 6.99 -41.15
N SER A 108 -13.05 6.48 -40.31
CA SER A 108 -13.22 5.14 -39.73
C SER A 108 -14.31 5.13 -38.65
N GLU A 109 -14.46 6.20 -37.88
CA GLU A 109 -15.56 6.33 -36.91
C GLU A 109 -16.94 6.32 -37.60
N LYS A 110 -17.07 7.03 -38.73
CA LYS A 110 -18.30 7.06 -39.49
C LYS A 110 -18.63 5.68 -40.06
N LEU A 111 -17.64 4.95 -40.59
CA LEU A 111 -17.82 3.59 -41.09
C LEU A 111 -18.22 2.60 -39.97
N TRP A 112 -17.59 2.72 -38.80
CA TRP A 112 -17.95 1.89 -37.65
C TRP A 112 -19.39 2.17 -37.15
N ARG A 113 -19.77 3.44 -36.98
CA ARG A 113 -21.15 3.82 -36.60
C ARG A 113 -22.18 3.33 -37.60
N GLN A 114 -21.79 3.12 -38.87
CA GLN A 114 -22.65 2.56 -39.92
C GLN A 114 -22.60 1.02 -39.94
N GLY A 115 -21.87 0.37 -39.03
CA GLY A 115 -21.73 -1.09 -39.01
C GLY A 115 -20.93 -1.69 -40.18
N LYS A 116 -20.18 -0.85 -40.92
CA LYS A 116 -19.42 -1.28 -42.12
C LYS A 116 -18.03 -1.85 -41.80
N ILE A 117 -17.51 -1.56 -40.63
CA ILE A 117 -16.24 -2.07 -40.13
C ILE A 117 -16.33 -2.36 -38.64
N ASP A 118 -15.55 -3.32 -38.16
CA ASP A 118 -15.37 -3.59 -36.72
C ASP A 118 -14.52 -2.51 -36.05
N LYS A 119 -14.66 -2.37 -34.73
CA LYS A 119 -13.82 -1.46 -33.94
C LYS A 119 -12.34 -1.74 -34.07
N LYS A 120 -11.93 -3.01 -34.23
CA LYS A 120 -10.54 -3.45 -34.41
C LYS A 120 -9.94 -2.97 -35.74
N ASP A 121 -10.77 -2.70 -36.76
CA ASP A 121 -10.37 -2.27 -38.10
C ASP A 121 -10.34 -0.74 -38.25
N MET A 122 -10.67 0.00 -37.19
CA MET A 122 -10.63 1.45 -37.20
C MET A 122 -9.20 1.99 -37.28
N THR A 123 -9.00 3.00 -38.11
CA THR A 123 -7.70 3.64 -38.28
C THR A 123 -7.42 4.64 -37.17
N ILE A 124 -6.33 4.43 -36.44
CA ILE A 124 -5.87 5.33 -35.37
C ILE A 124 -5.24 6.57 -35.98
N LYS A 125 -5.73 7.75 -35.58
CA LYS A 125 -5.20 9.06 -35.99
C LYS A 125 -4.07 9.51 -35.06
N GLU A 126 -4.28 9.41 -33.76
CA GLU A 126 -3.33 9.83 -32.76
C GLU A 126 -3.57 9.10 -31.43
N LEU A 127 -2.55 9.11 -30.58
CA LEU A 127 -2.63 8.70 -29.19
C LEU A 127 -2.52 9.91 -28.30
N LYS A 128 -3.44 10.07 -27.34
CA LYS A 128 -3.36 11.06 -26.27
C LYS A 128 -3.01 10.38 -24.96
N ILE A 129 -2.16 11.02 -24.18
CA ILE A 129 -1.68 10.48 -22.90
C ILE A 129 -1.69 11.66 -21.92
N PRO A 130 -2.35 11.58 -20.76
CA PRO A 130 -2.27 12.63 -19.75
C PRO A 130 -0.82 12.92 -19.37
N ILE A 131 -0.48 14.19 -19.20
CA ILE A 131 0.89 14.65 -18.95
C ILE A 131 1.46 14.12 -17.64
N PHE A 132 0.61 13.71 -16.72
CA PHE A 132 1.01 12.97 -15.51
C PHE A 132 1.90 11.78 -15.85
N PHE A 133 1.55 10.98 -16.85
CA PHE A 133 2.27 9.77 -17.26
C PHE A 133 3.55 10.04 -18.07
N ALA A 134 4.03 11.28 -18.10
CA ALA A 134 5.22 11.61 -18.87
C ALA A 134 6.44 10.75 -18.53
N LEU A 135 6.66 10.46 -17.23
CA LEU A 135 7.78 9.62 -16.77
C LEU A 135 7.62 8.19 -17.27
N GLU A 136 6.47 7.59 -17.02
CA GLU A 136 6.14 6.22 -17.38
C GLU A 136 6.24 5.99 -18.89
N ILE A 137 5.74 6.95 -19.66
CA ILE A 137 5.81 6.88 -21.13
C ILE A 137 7.23 7.08 -21.65
N ALA A 138 8.01 8.00 -21.08
CA ALA A 138 9.40 8.17 -21.45
C ALA A 138 10.20 6.88 -21.21
N MET A 139 10.07 6.28 -20.01
CA MET A 139 10.72 5.02 -19.68
C MET A 139 10.31 3.90 -20.63
N MET A 140 8.99 3.77 -20.90
CA MET A 140 8.49 2.77 -21.85
C MET A 140 9.08 2.94 -23.26
N PHE A 141 9.18 4.16 -23.77
CA PHE A 141 9.78 4.39 -25.06
C PHE A 141 11.30 4.13 -25.07
N GLU A 142 12.00 4.35 -23.96
CA GLU A 142 13.40 3.99 -23.78
C GLU A 142 13.60 2.48 -23.79
N ASP A 143 12.80 1.75 -23.03
CA ASP A 143 12.83 0.29 -22.98
C ASP A 143 12.56 -0.32 -24.35
N LEU A 144 11.47 0.07 -24.99
CA LEU A 144 11.13 -0.43 -26.34
C LEU A 144 12.17 0.00 -27.38
N GLY A 145 12.72 1.20 -27.26
CA GLY A 145 13.75 1.72 -28.16
C GLY A 145 15.04 0.93 -28.06
N SER A 146 15.45 0.60 -26.85
CA SER A 146 16.66 -0.18 -26.57
C SER A 146 16.48 -1.64 -26.95
N PHE A 147 15.41 -2.28 -26.48
CA PHE A 147 15.17 -3.71 -26.73
C PHE A 147 14.99 -4.04 -28.22
N TYR A 148 14.22 -3.23 -28.96
CA TYR A 148 13.97 -3.46 -30.38
C TYR A 148 14.96 -2.73 -31.31
N ASN A 149 15.97 -2.05 -30.75
CA ASN A 149 16.93 -1.21 -31.49
C ASN A 149 16.23 -0.17 -32.40
N VAL A 150 15.24 0.54 -31.85
CA VAL A 150 14.43 1.55 -32.56
C VAL A 150 14.80 2.96 -32.10
N GLY A 151 15.84 3.54 -32.69
CA GLY A 151 16.33 4.89 -32.36
C GLY A 151 15.23 5.99 -32.41
N TYR A 152 14.18 5.76 -33.17
CA TYR A 152 13.03 6.64 -33.21
C TYR A 152 12.25 6.70 -31.89
N TYR A 153 12.12 5.58 -31.17
CA TYR A 153 11.47 5.57 -29.84
C TYR A 153 12.32 6.32 -28.82
N LEU A 154 13.64 6.18 -28.86
CA LEU A 154 14.55 6.95 -28.00
C LEU A 154 14.42 8.46 -28.22
N LYS A 155 14.22 8.90 -29.48
CA LYS A 155 13.96 10.31 -29.78
C LYS A 155 12.63 10.81 -29.23
N ILE A 156 11.59 9.98 -29.24
CA ILE A 156 10.30 10.28 -28.59
C ILE A 156 10.50 10.45 -27.08
N ALA A 157 11.14 9.49 -26.43
CA ALA A 157 11.42 9.54 -25.00
C ALA A 157 12.18 10.81 -24.63
N ARG A 158 13.21 11.19 -25.39
CA ARG A 158 13.98 12.40 -25.16
C ARG A 158 13.12 13.66 -25.27
N GLN A 159 12.21 13.74 -26.26
CA GLN A 159 11.30 14.89 -26.37
C GLN A 159 10.37 15.00 -25.18
N ILE A 160 9.82 13.87 -24.73
CA ILE A 160 8.97 13.82 -23.53
C ILE A 160 9.75 14.32 -22.32
N ARG A 161 10.99 13.82 -22.11
CA ARG A 161 11.84 14.24 -21.00
C ARG A 161 12.19 15.73 -21.02
N THR A 162 12.41 16.29 -22.19
CA THR A 162 12.85 17.70 -22.31
C THR A 162 11.72 18.71 -22.34
N LYS A 163 10.51 18.30 -22.72
CA LYS A 163 9.36 19.20 -22.90
C LYS A 163 8.25 19.06 -21.88
N THR A 164 8.36 18.12 -20.95
CA THR A 164 7.39 17.94 -19.88
C THR A 164 7.98 18.27 -18.51
N TRP A 165 7.21 18.11 -17.46
CA TRP A 165 7.65 18.32 -16.07
C TRP A 165 8.89 17.49 -15.69
N ILE A 166 9.18 16.40 -16.39
CA ILE A 166 10.36 15.54 -16.14
C ILE A 166 11.68 16.31 -16.33
N ILE A 167 11.72 17.36 -17.15
CA ILE A 167 12.92 18.18 -17.32
C ILE A 167 13.42 18.74 -15.99
N LYS A 168 12.52 18.90 -15.03
CA LYS A 168 12.85 19.37 -13.69
C LYS A 168 13.73 18.35 -12.93
N LEU A 169 13.65 17.05 -13.28
CA LEU A 169 14.52 16.01 -12.72
C LEU A 169 15.99 16.21 -13.10
N HIS A 170 16.24 16.83 -14.24
CA HIS A 170 17.57 17.03 -14.81
C HIS A 170 18.18 18.41 -14.54
N LYS A 171 17.39 19.36 -14.03
CA LYS A 171 17.89 20.69 -13.70
C LYS A 171 18.56 20.72 -12.33
N PRO A 172 19.59 21.56 -12.13
CA PRO A 172 20.12 21.85 -10.81
C PRO A 172 19.02 22.21 -9.82
N ILE A 173 19.20 21.80 -8.57
CA ILE A 173 18.23 22.07 -7.52
C ILE A 173 18.60 23.39 -6.84
N GLU A 174 17.78 24.39 -6.98
CA GLU A 174 17.84 25.56 -6.13
C GLU A 174 17.15 25.20 -4.80
N LYS A 175 17.93 25.16 -3.73
CA LYS A 175 17.38 24.93 -2.40
C LYS A 175 16.48 26.09 -2.00
N ILE A 176 15.23 25.78 -1.69
CA ILE A 176 14.31 26.72 -1.07
C ILE A 176 14.53 26.63 0.44
N PRO A 177 15.01 27.70 1.09
CA PRO A 177 15.28 27.66 2.53
C PRO A 177 13.97 27.53 3.32
N ILE A 178 14.05 26.83 4.44
CA ILE A 178 12.99 26.74 5.46
C ILE A 178 13.54 27.30 6.78
N ASP A 179 12.72 27.93 7.57
CA ASP A 179 13.13 28.54 8.85
C ASP A 179 13.32 27.49 9.94
N THR A 180 14.47 26.84 9.93
CA THR A 180 14.87 25.87 10.96
C THR A 180 15.18 26.49 12.32
N SER A 181 15.27 27.84 12.43
CA SER A 181 15.49 28.52 13.71
C SER A 181 14.35 28.27 14.70
N ARG A 182 13.16 27.96 14.19
CA ARG A 182 11.97 27.60 14.99
C ARG A 182 12.10 26.29 15.75
N LEU A 183 13.04 25.41 15.34
CA LEU A 183 13.30 24.12 16.00
C LEU A 183 13.85 24.31 17.43
N LYS A 184 14.37 25.48 17.79
CA LYS A 184 14.76 25.81 19.18
C LYS A 184 13.62 25.71 20.19
N ASN A 185 12.37 25.75 19.70
CA ASN A 185 11.17 25.61 20.54
C ASN A 185 10.85 24.16 20.88
N ILE A 186 11.51 23.21 20.23
CA ILE A 186 11.31 21.76 20.41
C ILE A 186 12.33 21.25 21.45
N LYS A 187 11.87 20.48 22.43
CA LYS A 187 12.68 19.89 23.50
C LYS A 187 13.67 18.84 22.99
N TYR A 188 13.30 18.14 21.91
CA TYR A 188 14.06 17.00 21.41
C TYR A 188 14.91 17.40 20.21
N LYS A 189 16.17 16.94 20.22
CA LYS A 189 17.06 17.11 19.07
C LYS A 189 16.66 16.15 17.95
N LEU A 190 16.36 16.72 16.79
CA LEU A 190 16.06 15.92 15.59
C LEU A 190 17.29 15.12 15.14
N LYS A 191 17.05 13.92 14.66
CA LYS A 191 18.07 13.08 14.01
C LYS A 191 18.40 13.66 12.63
N PRO A 192 19.62 13.40 12.09
CA PRO A 192 20.03 13.95 10.79
C PRO A 192 19.04 13.69 9.66
N TYR A 193 18.51 12.47 9.55
CA TYR A 193 17.54 12.11 8.49
C TYR A 193 16.19 12.81 8.65
N GLN A 194 15.78 13.18 9.86
CA GLN A 194 14.56 13.95 10.11
C GLN A 194 14.75 15.40 9.68
N LEU A 195 15.90 15.98 10.01
CA LEU A 195 16.26 17.34 9.60
C LEU A 195 16.43 17.44 8.09
N GLU A 196 17.09 16.44 7.47
CA GLU A 196 17.23 16.35 6.01
C GLU A 196 15.86 16.44 5.32
N PHE A 197 14.87 15.68 5.77
CA PHE A 197 13.51 15.73 5.19
C PHE A 197 12.89 17.13 5.32
N ILE A 198 12.99 17.75 6.50
CA ILE A 198 12.43 19.09 6.75
C ILE A 198 13.06 20.13 5.82
N GLU A 199 14.38 20.13 5.69
CA GLU A 199 15.11 21.06 4.81
C GLU A 199 14.80 20.85 3.32
N MET A 200 14.53 19.61 2.94
CA MET A 200 14.23 19.26 1.55
C MET A 200 12.77 19.51 1.15
N TYR A 201 11.85 19.47 2.08
CA TYR A 201 10.41 19.49 1.81
C TYR A 201 9.96 20.65 0.92
N PRO A 202 10.28 21.94 1.19
CA PRO A 202 9.86 23.04 0.33
C PRO A 202 10.43 22.96 -1.08
N THR A 203 11.68 22.50 -1.17
CA THR A 203 12.39 22.35 -2.44
C THR A 203 11.75 21.26 -3.30
N LEU A 204 11.42 20.10 -2.70
CA LEU A 204 10.75 19.00 -3.40
C LEU A 204 9.36 19.40 -3.89
N LYS A 205 8.57 19.99 -2.99
CA LYS A 205 7.22 20.46 -3.29
C LYS A 205 7.22 21.45 -4.46
N HIS A 206 8.04 22.48 -4.41
CA HIS A 206 8.14 23.49 -5.46
C HIS A 206 8.65 22.90 -6.78
N ARG A 207 9.69 22.03 -6.70
CA ARG A 207 10.30 21.44 -7.90
C ARG A 207 9.30 20.70 -8.77
N PHE A 208 8.40 19.93 -8.15
CA PHE A 208 7.41 19.12 -8.86
C PHE A 208 6.03 19.76 -8.90
N SER A 209 5.89 20.98 -8.37
CA SER A 209 4.60 21.70 -8.28
C SER A 209 3.54 20.86 -7.55
N MET A 210 3.96 20.20 -6.45
CA MET A 210 3.10 19.36 -5.63
C MET A 210 2.46 20.15 -4.49
N ASP A 211 1.35 19.67 -3.99
CA ASP A 211 0.69 20.23 -2.79
C ASP A 211 1.23 19.59 -1.50
N GLY A 212 1.99 18.50 -1.60
CA GLY A 212 2.53 17.82 -0.45
C GLY A 212 3.48 16.67 -0.78
N TYR A 213 3.74 15.84 0.23
CA TYR A 213 4.70 14.74 0.13
C TYR A 213 4.33 13.57 1.02
N ILE A 214 4.90 12.38 0.75
CA ILE A 214 4.73 11.19 1.59
C ILE A 214 5.97 11.00 2.45
N LEU A 215 5.80 11.02 3.77
CA LEU A 215 6.83 10.67 4.75
C LEU A 215 6.70 9.20 5.10
N SER A 216 7.58 8.37 4.52
CA SER A 216 7.56 6.93 4.69
C SER A 216 8.75 6.43 5.51
N PHE A 217 8.87 6.91 6.74
CA PHE A 217 9.81 6.37 7.70
C PHE A 217 9.28 5.08 8.31
N ASP A 218 10.16 4.12 8.57
CA ASP A 218 9.80 2.94 9.35
C ASP A 218 9.18 3.32 10.70
N GLN A 219 8.46 2.41 11.30
CA GLN A 219 7.90 2.65 12.62
C GLN A 219 9.01 2.85 13.65
N GLY A 220 8.81 3.82 14.56
CA GLY A 220 9.81 4.16 15.56
C GLY A 220 10.87 5.15 15.11
N LEU A 221 10.93 5.56 13.84
CA LEU A 221 11.88 6.59 13.34
C LEU A 221 11.40 8.03 13.56
N GLY A 222 10.33 8.25 14.34
CA GLY A 222 9.88 9.57 14.78
C GLY A 222 9.12 10.37 13.73
N LYS A 223 8.26 9.71 12.95
CA LYS A 223 7.33 10.38 12.00
C LYS A 223 6.57 11.53 12.64
N THR A 224 5.98 11.31 13.83
CA THR A 224 5.22 12.30 14.58
C THR A 224 6.06 13.54 14.88
N LEU A 225 7.26 13.36 15.45
CA LEU A 225 8.16 14.48 15.74
C LEU A 225 8.57 15.23 14.47
N THR A 226 8.91 14.50 13.42
CA THR A 226 9.31 15.10 12.11
C THR A 226 8.19 15.93 11.51
N SER A 227 6.95 15.44 11.54
CA SER A 227 5.80 16.15 10.97
C SER A 227 5.44 17.41 11.74
N ILE A 228 5.52 17.36 13.07
CA ILE A 228 5.27 18.53 13.93
C ILE A 228 6.39 19.56 13.77
N ALA A 229 7.65 19.10 13.70
CA ALA A 229 8.79 19.98 13.43
C ALA A 229 8.71 20.65 12.07
N LEU A 230 8.26 19.93 11.03
CA LEU A 230 7.98 20.51 9.71
C LEU A 230 6.90 21.58 9.80
N ALA A 231 5.79 21.33 10.47
CA ALA A 231 4.71 22.30 10.65
C ALA A 231 5.19 23.59 11.35
N GLU A 232 6.08 23.47 12.32
CA GLU A 232 6.71 24.64 12.97
C GLU A 232 7.64 25.39 12.00
N CYS A 233 8.50 24.69 11.27
CA CYS A 233 9.42 25.32 10.30
C CYS A 233 8.68 26.00 9.15
N LEU A 234 7.54 25.45 8.70
CA LEU A 234 6.67 26.08 7.71
C LEU A 234 5.93 27.32 8.26
N GLY A 235 5.90 27.48 9.58
CA GLY A 235 5.18 28.58 10.22
C GLY A 235 3.66 28.42 10.16
N SER A 236 3.17 27.18 10.11
CA SER A 236 1.73 26.93 9.99
C SER A 236 0.95 27.44 11.20
N ASP A 237 -0.06 28.25 10.95
CA ASP A 237 -0.97 28.77 11.97
C ASP A 237 -2.07 27.78 12.34
N GLN A 238 -2.37 26.87 11.45
CA GLN A 238 -3.37 25.82 11.63
C GLN A 238 -2.79 24.47 11.19
N VAL A 239 -2.76 23.49 12.09
CA VAL A 239 -2.28 22.15 11.86
C VAL A 239 -3.44 21.18 12.03
N VAL A 240 -3.91 20.59 10.94
CA VAL A 240 -5.00 19.62 10.98
C VAL A 240 -4.40 18.22 10.89
N ILE A 241 -4.64 17.40 11.92
CA ILE A 241 -4.07 16.05 12.04
C ILE A 241 -5.21 15.04 11.97
N VAL A 242 -5.23 14.26 10.91
CA VAL A 242 -6.17 13.15 10.72
C VAL A 242 -5.45 11.85 11.01
N CYS A 243 -5.87 11.15 12.05
CA CYS A 243 -5.23 9.93 12.54
C CYS A 243 -6.26 8.86 12.93
N PRO A 244 -5.86 7.61 13.16
CA PRO A 244 -6.72 6.60 13.77
C PRO A 244 -7.31 7.06 15.10
N ASN A 245 -8.56 6.69 15.38
CA ASN A 245 -9.27 7.13 16.59
C ASN A 245 -8.51 6.84 17.89
N SER A 246 -7.82 5.69 17.95
CA SER A 246 -7.00 5.27 19.08
C SER A 246 -5.74 6.10 19.31
N LEU A 247 -5.31 6.91 18.32
CA LEU A 247 -4.08 7.70 18.39
C LEU A 247 -4.31 9.17 18.72
N LYS A 248 -5.53 9.65 18.75
CA LYS A 248 -5.83 11.08 18.95
C LYS A 248 -5.22 11.64 20.25
N GLU A 249 -5.45 10.97 21.36
CA GLU A 249 -4.90 11.38 22.67
C GLU A 249 -3.37 11.26 22.68
N ASN A 250 -2.81 10.24 22.02
CA ASN A 250 -1.36 10.09 21.91
C ASN A 250 -0.74 11.25 21.12
N TRP A 251 -1.36 11.66 20.00
CA TRP A 251 -0.93 12.84 19.26
C TRP A 251 -0.93 14.10 20.12
N ALA A 252 -2.00 14.32 20.89
CA ALA A 252 -2.09 15.44 21.81
C ALA A 252 -0.98 15.39 22.88
N TYR A 253 -0.74 14.22 23.46
CA TYR A 253 0.31 14.02 24.46
C TYR A 253 1.70 14.28 23.87
N GLU A 254 2.04 13.71 22.71
CA GLU A 254 3.34 13.89 22.07
C GLU A 254 3.59 15.36 21.70
N ILE A 255 2.60 16.09 21.20
CA ILE A 255 2.74 17.52 20.91
C ILE A 255 3.06 18.29 22.19
N LYS A 256 2.41 17.98 23.30
CA LYS A 256 2.69 18.60 24.61
C LYS A 256 4.13 18.37 25.03
N GLU A 257 4.59 17.12 24.95
CA GLU A 257 5.93 16.73 25.34
C GLU A 257 7.02 17.35 24.45
N TYR A 258 6.74 17.61 23.18
CA TYR A 258 7.75 18.11 22.26
C TYR A 258 8.08 19.61 22.41
N PHE A 259 7.19 20.43 23.02
CA PHE A 259 7.37 21.88 23.08
C PHE A 259 7.49 22.44 24.49
N TYR A 260 8.51 23.25 24.74
CA TYR A 260 8.65 23.99 26.01
C TYR A 260 7.47 24.89 26.32
N ARG A 261 6.84 25.53 25.30
CA ARG A 261 5.69 26.41 25.48
C ARG A 261 4.46 25.73 26.08
N TYR A 262 4.36 24.40 25.92
CA TYR A 262 3.21 23.61 26.42
C TYR A 262 3.42 23.02 27.81
N ASP A 263 4.54 23.37 28.48
CA ASP A 263 4.66 23.17 29.91
C ASP A 263 3.65 24.06 30.67
N ASN A 264 3.18 25.14 30.03
CA ASN A 264 2.09 25.96 30.52
C ASN A 264 0.73 25.35 30.10
N GLU A 265 0.00 24.77 31.05
CA GLU A 265 -1.28 24.09 30.83
C GLU A 265 -2.35 24.99 30.19
N LYS A 266 -2.34 26.29 30.50
CA LYS A 266 -3.30 27.24 29.90
C LYS A 266 -3.03 27.41 28.42
N ILE A 267 -1.77 27.64 28.03
CA ILE A 267 -1.41 27.73 26.61
C ILE A 267 -1.72 26.44 25.89
N TRP A 268 -1.41 25.30 26.52
CA TRP A 268 -1.71 23.99 25.99
C TRP A 268 -3.20 23.81 25.71
N SER A 269 -4.06 24.03 26.69
CA SER A 269 -5.53 23.85 26.60
C SER A 269 -6.18 24.80 25.57
N GLU A 270 -5.59 25.97 25.30
CA GLU A 270 -6.09 26.91 24.31
C GLU A 270 -5.67 26.53 22.87
N HIS A 271 -4.52 25.89 22.69
CA HIS A 271 -3.92 25.62 21.37
C HIS A 271 -4.33 24.27 20.77
N VAL A 272 -4.86 23.36 21.55
CA VAL A 272 -5.18 21.99 21.11
C VAL A 272 -6.65 21.68 21.20
N TYR A 273 -7.18 21.16 20.12
CA TYR A 273 -8.50 20.57 20.03
C TYR A 273 -8.39 19.10 19.64
N VAL A 274 -9.04 18.22 20.39
CA VAL A 274 -9.16 16.78 20.07
C VAL A 274 -10.64 16.45 19.92
N HIS A 275 -11.04 16.06 18.74
CA HIS A 275 -12.44 15.72 18.46
C HIS A 275 -12.94 14.56 19.32
N GLY A 276 -14.09 14.80 19.99
CA GLY A 276 -14.71 13.82 20.88
C GLY A 276 -14.10 13.78 22.29
N SER A 277 -13.09 14.61 22.58
CA SER A 277 -12.54 14.74 23.94
C SER A 277 -13.26 15.82 24.74
N ASN A 278 -13.58 15.53 26.00
CA ASN A 278 -14.10 16.52 26.93
C ASN A 278 -13.00 17.45 27.47
N LYS A 279 -11.74 17.03 27.40
CA LYS A 279 -10.56 17.73 27.92
C LYS A 279 -10.06 18.84 26.98
N TYR A 280 -10.05 18.58 25.66
CA TYR A 280 -9.45 19.45 24.67
C TYR A 280 -10.50 20.08 23.76
N LYS A 281 -11.00 21.26 24.17
CA LYS A 281 -12.09 21.96 23.47
C LYS A 281 -11.56 22.97 22.46
N PHE A 282 -12.30 23.23 21.40
CA PHE A 282 -11.97 24.25 20.42
C PHE A 282 -12.03 25.66 20.99
N THR A 283 -11.02 26.46 20.72
CA THR A 283 -10.91 27.88 21.08
C THR A 283 -10.50 28.72 19.88
N LYS A 284 -10.59 30.05 20.00
CA LYS A 284 -10.07 30.97 18.95
C LYS A 284 -8.55 30.88 18.72
N ASN A 285 -7.81 30.38 19.72
CA ASN A 285 -6.36 30.24 19.70
C ASN A 285 -5.94 28.83 19.25
N THR A 286 -6.89 27.94 18.93
CA THR A 286 -6.57 26.56 18.50
C THR A 286 -5.66 26.57 17.30
N LYS A 287 -4.50 25.94 17.45
CA LYS A 287 -3.51 25.69 16.41
C LYS A 287 -3.60 24.25 15.89
N TYR A 288 -3.71 23.27 16.80
CA TYR A 288 -3.77 21.84 16.44
C TYR A 288 -5.19 21.33 16.52
N ILE A 289 -5.68 20.78 15.42
CA ILE A 289 -7.01 20.16 15.30
C ILE A 289 -6.77 18.67 15.02
N ILE A 290 -7.05 17.81 16.02
CA ILE A 290 -6.77 16.37 15.97
C ILE A 290 -8.09 15.61 15.90
N LEU A 291 -8.24 14.77 14.87
CA LEU A 291 -9.49 14.05 14.62
C LEU A 291 -9.23 12.72 13.88
N ASN A 292 -10.24 11.87 13.85
CA ASN A 292 -10.26 10.68 12.98
C ASN A 292 -11.00 10.96 11.66
N MET A 293 -10.85 10.07 10.69
CA MET A 293 -11.40 10.27 9.33
C MET A 293 -12.92 10.44 9.31
N GLU A 294 -13.63 9.71 10.18
CA GLU A 294 -15.09 9.76 10.26
C GLU A 294 -15.61 11.10 10.80
N ALA A 295 -14.78 11.81 11.54
CA ALA A 295 -15.13 13.10 12.12
C ALA A 295 -14.86 14.30 11.19
N ILE A 296 -14.26 14.11 10.03
CA ILE A 296 -13.91 15.20 9.11
C ILE A 296 -15.08 16.15 8.83
N PRO A 297 -16.30 15.69 8.52
CA PRO A 297 -17.41 16.60 8.25
C PRO A 297 -17.76 17.52 9.43
N THR A 298 -17.51 17.10 10.65
CA THR A 298 -17.89 17.84 11.87
C THR A 298 -17.01 19.05 12.16
N ILE A 299 -15.82 19.13 11.53
CA ILE A 299 -14.88 20.23 11.77
C ILE A 299 -14.90 21.30 10.67
N TYR A 300 -15.73 21.15 9.65
CA TYR A 300 -15.72 22.07 8.51
C TYR A 300 -15.91 23.53 8.89
N ASP A 301 -16.73 23.83 9.90
CA ASP A 301 -16.99 25.18 10.39
C ASP A 301 -15.87 25.70 11.33
N LEU A 302 -14.97 24.81 11.77
CA LEU A 302 -13.84 25.18 12.62
C LEU A 302 -12.61 25.62 11.79
N ILE A 303 -12.61 25.33 10.50
CA ILE A 303 -11.48 25.58 9.60
C ILE A 303 -11.46 27.07 9.17
N ASN A 304 -10.30 27.69 9.36
CA ASN A 304 -10.07 29.06 8.89
C ASN A 304 -9.20 29.04 7.60
N LYS A 305 -9.81 29.27 6.45
CA LYS A 305 -9.14 29.33 5.14
C LYS A 305 -8.09 30.42 4.98
N LYS A 306 -8.11 31.44 5.86
CA LYS A 306 -7.15 32.58 5.80
C LYS A 306 -5.86 32.27 6.57
N LYS A 307 -5.82 31.19 7.35
CA LYS A 307 -4.62 30.76 8.06
C LYS A 307 -3.74 29.93 7.15
N SER A 308 -2.42 30.13 7.23
CA SER A 308 -1.47 29.18 6.68
C SER A 308 -1.68 27.81 7.33
N SER A 309 -1.80 26.75 6.56
CA SER A 309 -2.19 25.45 7.09
C SER A 309 -1.35 24.31 6.55
N ILE A 310 -1.26 23.26 7.38
CA ILE A 310 -0.78 21.94 6.97
C ILE A 310 -1.79 20.88 7.37
N LEU A 311 -2.08 19.98 6.42
CA LEU A 311 -2.87 18.78 6.64
C LEU A 311 -1.93 17.57 6.80
N ILE A 312 -1.90 17.00 7.97
CA ILE A 312 -1.13 15.79 8.28
C ILE A 312 -2.10 14.61 8.33
N VAL A 313 -1.86 13.60 7.53
CA VAL A 313 -2.65 12.35 7.52
C VAL A 313 -1.76 11.21 7.98
N ASP A 314 -2.03 10.72 9.18
CA ASP A 314 -1.31 9.59 9.76
C ASP A 314 -1.95 8.27 9.32
N GLU A 315 -1.11 7.25 9.14
CA GLU A 315 -1.49 5.94 8.62
C GLU A 315 -2.31 6.05 7.31
N MET A 316 -1.73 6.76 6.33
CA MET A 316 -2.36 7.03 5.02
C MET A 316 -2.84 5.77 4.30
N HIS A 317 -2.25 4.63 4.59
CA HIS A 317 -2.66 3.34 4.05
C HIS A 317 -4.10 2.94 4.40
N ASN A 318 -4.79 3.68 5.28
CA ASN A 318 -6.22 3.52 5.55
C ASN A 318 -7.13 4.13 4.47
N ILE A 319 -6.57 4.89 3.52
CA ILE A 319 -7.26 5.39 2.34
C ILE A 319 -6.79 4.62 1.11
N ARG A 320 -7.57 3.65 0.63
CA ARG A 320 -7.17 2.74 -0.47
C ARG A 320 -7.98 2.93 -1.74
N ASN A 321 -9.19 3.45 -1.63
CA ASN A 321 -10.11 3.58 -2.74
C ASN A 321 -10.45 5.06 -2.95
N ILE A 322 -10.19 5.58 -4.15
CA ILE A 322 -10.49 6.97 -4.52
C ILE A 322 -11.97 7.29 -4.29
N LYS A 323 -12.87 6.40 -4.65
CA LYS A 323 -14.33 6.56 -4.48
C LYS A 323 -14.82 6.25 -3.07
N GLY A 324 -13.92 5.83 -2.17
CA GLY A 324 -14.24 5.54 -0.78
C GLY A 324 -14.61 6.80 -0.01
N LYS A 325 -15.60 6.71 0.88
CA LYS A 325 -16.08 7.84 1.68
C LYS A 325 -14.95 8.57 2.41
N ARG A 326 -14.04 7.84 3.05
CA ARG A 326 -12.89 8.42 3.77
C ARG A 326 -11.99 9.26 2.87
N THR A 327 -11.69 8.77 1.66
CA THR A 327 -10.88 9.49 0.67
C THR A 327 -11.58 10.76 0.20
N GLN A 328 -12.87 10.67 -0.10
CA GLN A 328 -13.65 11.82 -0.56
C GLN A 328 -13.78 12.91 0.52
N GLU A 329 -13.92 12.52 1.78
CA GLU A 329 -13.93 13.47 2.90
C GLU A 329 -12.57 14.16 3.07
N LEU A 330 -11.44 13.45 2.92
CA LEU A 330 -10.10 14.04 2.96
C LEU A 330 -9.88 15.03 1.81
N ILE A 331 -10.28 14.68 0.59
CA ILE A 331 -10.20 15.58 -0.56
C ILE A 331 -11.05 16.83 -0.31
N SER A 332 -12.25 16.68 0.26
CA SER A 332 -13.13 17.79 0.63
C SER A 332 -12.50 18.67 1.70
N LEU A 333 -11.85 18.06 2.70
CA LEU A 333 -11.12 18.78 3.74
C LEU A 333 -9.96 19.61 3.15
N LYS A 334 -9.14 19.02 2.28
CA LYS A 334 -8.06 19.73 1.58
C LYS A 334 -8.61 20.93 0.80
N LYS A 335 -9.68 20.74 0.03
CA LYS A 335 -10.32 21.85 -0.71
C LYS A 335 -10.83 22.96 0.22
N ARG A 336 -11.31 22.62 1.40
CA ARG A 336 -11.76 23.62 2.39
C ARG A 336 -10.63 24.37 3.07
N LEU A 337 -9.48 23.71 3.27
CA LEU A 337 -8.28 24.35 3.79
C LEU A 337 -7.69 25.38 2.80
N GLY A 338 -7.95 25.23 1.50
CA GLY A 338 -7.43 26.10 0.45
C GLY A 338 -5.98 25.79 0.12
N GLU A 339 -5.12 26.81 0.03
CA GLU A 339 -3.67 26.61 -0.13
C GLU A 339 -3.11 26.03 1.17
N THR A 340 -2.87 24.74 1.16
CA THR A 340 -2.40 23.98 2.32
C THR A 340 -1.29 23.02 1.94
N ASP A 341 -0.31 22.89 2.82
CA ASP A 341 0.66 21.81 2.74
C ASP A 341 0.01 20.50 3.11
N VAL A 342 0.35 19.42 2.41
CA VAL A 342 -0.15 18.08 2.71
C VAL A 342 1.00 17.15 3.04
N LEU A 343 0.97 16.56 4.22
CA LEU A 343 1.93 15.54 4.64
C LEU A 343 1.19 14.24 4.92
N LEU A 344 1.42 13.26 4.08
CA LEU A 344 0.89 11.91 4.26
C LEU A 344 1.95 11.04 4.92
N MET A 345 1.57 10.28 5.94
CA MET A 345 2.54 9.47 6.70
C MET A 345 2.11 8.01 6.74
N SER A 346 3.08 7.13 6.52
CA SER A 346 2.93 5.68 6.77
C SER A 346 4.30 5.02 6.79
N GLY A 347 4.50 4.02 7.65
CA GLY A 347 5.65 3.10 7.55
C GLY A 347 5.51 2.16 6.36
N THR A 348 4.29 1.93 5.92
CA THR A 348 3.92 1.03 4.81
C THR A 348 2.90 1.73 3.91
N PRO A 349 3.36 2.59 2.98
CA PRO A 349 2.46 3.42 2.15
C PRO A 349 1.58 2.61 1.21
N ILE A 350 2.00 1.39 0.86
CA ILE A 350 1.26 0.42 0.05
C ILE A 350 1.25 -0.90 0.82
N LYS A 351 0.12 -1.57 0.88
CA LYS A 351 -0.01 -2.84 1.61
C LYS A 351 -0.03 -4.06 0.69
N ALA A 352 -0.59 -3.93 -0.53
CA ALA A 352 -0.76 -5.07 -1.42
C ALA A 352 -0.68 -4.75 -2.91
N VAL A 353 -1.32 -3.71 -3.39
CA VAL A 353 -1.42 -3.44 -4.83
C VAL A 353 -1.03 -2.00 -5.18
N PRO A 354 -0.38 -1.79 -6.34
CA PRO A 354 0.15 -0.47 -6.73
C PRO A 354 -0.89 0.65 -6.74
N ASN A 355 -2.14 0.33 -6.98
CA ASN A 355 -3.22 1.31 -7.06
C ASN A 355 -3.67 1.87 -5.69
N GLU A 356 -3.23 1.28 -4.58
CA GLU A 356 -3.49 1.82 -3.25
C GLU A 356 -2.85 3.20 -3.03
N ILE A 357 -1.85 3.58 -3.83
CA ILE A 357 -1.24 4.91 -3.79
C ILE A 357 -2.13 6.00 -4.42
N CYS A 358 -3.09 5.64 -5.26
CA CYS A 358 -3.91 6.60 -5.99
C CYS A 358 -4.59 7.66 -5.11
N PRO A 359 -5.19 7.32 -3.95
CA PRO A 359 -5.75 8.32 -3.05
C PRO A 359 -4.71 9.32 -2.54
N ALA A 360 -3.49 8.85 -2.26
CA ALA A 360 -2.40 9.71 -1.84
C ALA A 360 -1.96 10.65 -2.95
N LEU A 361 -1.79 10.15 -4.17
CA LEU A 361 -1.45 10.97 -5.34
C LEU A 361 -2.50 12.06 -5.59
N MET A 362 -3.81 11.74 -5.45
CA MET A 362 -4.87 12.76 -5.56
C MET A 362 -4.78 13.86 -4.50
N MET A 363 -4.18 13.55 -3.35
CA MET A 363 -4.00 14.53 -2.28
C MET A 363 -2.78 15.44 -2.52
N ILE A 364 -1.72 14.93 -3.14
CA ILE A 364 -0.43 15.63 -3.19
C ILE A 364 -0.01 16.12 -4.60
N ASP A 365 -0.52 15.50 -5.67
CA ASP A 365 -0.13 15.82 -7.06
C ASP A 365 -1.32 16.41 -7.84
N PRO A 366 -1.31 17.70 -8.17
CA PRO A 366 -2.38 18.32 -8.94
C PRO A 366 -2.58 17.72 -10.34
N LEU A 367 -1.57 17.07 -10.91
CA LEU A 367 -1.68 16.38 -12.20
C LEU A 367 -2.44 15.04 -12.10
N PHE A 368 -2.64 14.51 -10.88
CA PHE A 368 -3.33 13.25 -10.66
C PHE A 368 -4.83 13.46 -10.51
N THR A 369 -5.52 13.64 -11.63
CA THR A 369 -6.98 13.82 -11.71
C THR A 369 -7.73 12.48 -11.59
N GLU A 370 -9.07 12.52 -11.50
CA GLU A 370 -9.91 11.31 -11.52
C GLU A 370 -9.73 10.51 -12.82
N GLU A 371 -9.59 11.18 -13.96
CA GLU A 371 -9.33 10.53 -15.26
C GLU A 371 -7.98 9.79 -15.24
N VAL A 372 -6.94 10.44 -14.71
CA VAL A 372 -5.61 9.83 -14.55
C VAL A 372 -5.68 8.64 -13.62
N ALA A 373 -6.41 8.75 -12.53
CA ALA A 373 -6.59 7.67 -11.57
C ALA A 373 -7.29 6.45 -12.18
N ASP A 374 -8.33 6.66 -12.98
CA ASP A 374 -9.00 5.58 -13.70
C ASP A 374 -8.08 4.86 -14.70
N LEU A 375 -7.21 5.62 -15.38
CA LEU A 375 -6.19 5.06 -16.27
C LEU A 375 -5.10 4.33 -15.48
N TYR A 376 -4.62 4.92 -14.39
CA TYR A 376 -3.61 4.33 -13.52
C TYR A 376 -4.08 2.96 -12.98
N ASN A 377 -5.30 2.90 -12.44
CA ASN A 377 -5.91 1.65 -11.98
C ASN A 377 -6.00 0.58 -13.05
N LYS A 378 -6.30 0.96 -14.29
CA LYS A 378 -6.37 0.02 -15.41
C LYS A 378 -5.00 -0.49 -15.87
N CYS A 379 -3.94 0.26 -15.62
CA CYS A 379 -2.60 -0.01 -16.15
C CYS A 379 -1.69 -0.69 -15.14
N PHE A 380 -1.76 -0.26 -13.88
CA PHE A 380 -0.79 -0.63 -12.84
C PHE A 380 -1.38 -1.55 -11.76
N ASN A 381 -2.50 -2.17 -12.03
CA ASN A 381 -3.12 -3.14 -11.12
C ASN A 381 -2.56 -4.56 -11.29
N VAL A 382 -1.40 -4.71 -11.96
CA VAL A 382 -0.82 -6.01 -12.33
C VAL A 382 0.69 -6.01 -12.06
N ASN A 383 1.19 -7.12 -11.54
CA ASN A 383 2.56 -7.31 -11.03
C ASN A 383 3.59 -7.73 -12.08
N GLY A 384 3.74 -7.00 -13.19
CA GLY A 384 4.83 -7.25 -14.15
C GLY A 384 6.15 -6.59 -13.74
N ILE A 385 7.28 -7.25 -13.96
CA ILE A 385 8.62 -6.73 -13.65
C ILE A 385 8.85 -5.34 -14.26
N GLY A 386 8.47 -5.13 -15.52
CA GLY A 386 8.56 -3.82 -16.18
C GLY A 386 7.65 -2.76 -15.56
N THR A 387 6.46 -3.15 -15.12
CA THR A 387 5.49 -2.27 -14.45
C THR A 387 5.99 -1.86 -13.07
N LYS A 388 6.59 -2.78 -12.31
CA LYS A 388 7.17 -2.50 -10.99
C LYS A 388 8.22 -1.39 -11.06
N ASN A 389 9.17 -1.48 -11.99
CA ASN A 389 10.24 -0.49 -12.15
C ASN A 389 9.69 0.93 -12.40
N ILE A 390 8.64 1.03 -13.20
CA ILE A 390 8.01 2.31 -13.53
C ILE A 390 7.29 2.89 -12.32
N VAL A 391 6.53 2.06 -11.61
CA VAL A 391 5.80 2.47 -10.39
C VAL A 391 6.79 2.92 -9.32
N ASN A 392 7.87 2.18 -9.10
CA ASN A 392 8.93 2.54 -8.15
C ASN A 392 9.57 3.89 -8.46
N SER A 393 9.85 4.17 -9.75
CA SER A 393 10.41 5.46 -10.16
C SER A 393 9.47 6.62 -9.80
N ARG A 394 8.16 6.41 -9.89
CA ARG A 394 7.16 7.38 -9.44
C ARG A 394 7.20 7.57 -7.92
N PHE A 395 7.30 6.49 -7.16
CA PHE A 395 7.36 6.55 -5.69
C PHE A 395 8.59 7.31 -5.20
N GLY A 396 9.74 7.12 -5.84
CA GLY A 396 10.95 7.88 -5.53
C GLY A 396 10.80 9.40 -5.69
N ILE A 397 9.81 9.87 -6.48
CA ILE A 397 9.54 11.29 -6.65
C ILE A 397 8.60 11.84 -5.57
N VAL A 398 7.63 11.05 -5.12
CA VAL A 398 6.54 11.53 -4.26
C VAL A 398 6.73 11.17 -2.79
N MET A 399 7.75 10.35 -2.47
CA MET A 399 7.93 9.76 -1.15
C MET A 399 9.37 9.87 -0.66
N HIS A 400 9.53 10.19 0.62
CA HIS A 400 10.81 10.12 1.31
C HIS A 400 10.81 8.92 2.26
N ARG A 401 11.53 7.86 1.87
CA ARG A 401 11.62 6.59 2.59
C ARG A 401 12.91 6.54 3.40
N LYS A 402 12.85 6.09 4.65
CA LYS A 402 13.99 5.68 5.49
C LYS A 402 13.63 4.41 6.23
N THR A 403 14.51 3.44 6.18
CA THR A 403 14.40 2.20 6.93
C THR A 403 15.20 2.27 8.22
N LYS A 404 14.91 1.38 9.18
CA LYS A 404 15.68 1.28 10.43
C LYS A 404 17.12 0.92 10.15
N ASP A 405 17.36 0.00 9.24
CA ASP A 405 18.69 -0.52 8.92
C ASP A 405 19.61 0.55 8.31
N GLU A 406 19.02 1.53 7.57
CA GLU A 406 19.78 2.67 7.03
C GLU A 406 20.21 3.68 8.08
N VAL A 407 19.43 3.86 9.15
CA VAL A 407 19.60 5.02 10.06
C VAL A 407 19.88 4.66 11.52
N LEU A 408 19.72 3.40 11.90
CA LEU A 408 19.92 2.90 13.26
C LEU A 408 20.85 1.68 13.28
N LYS A 409 21.55 1.53 14.39
CA LYS A 409 22.22 0.28 14.74
C LYS A 409 21.39 -0.38 15.84
N LEU A 410 20.53 -1.31 15.45
CA LEU A 410 19.75 -2.13 16.38
C LEU A 410 20.41 -3.50 16.56
N PRO A 411 20.13 -4.21 17.66
CA PRO A 411 20.47 -5.62 17.82
C PRO A 411 19.88 -6.48 16.69
N GLU A 412 20.29 -7.73 16.59
CA GLU A 412 19.79 -8.64 15.57
C GLU A 412 18.30 -8.96 15.76
N LYS A 413 17.55 -9.00 14.67
CA LYS A 413 16.16 -9.51 14.63
C LYS A 413 16.14 -10.84 13.89
N ARG A 414 15.79 -11.90 14.61
CA ARG A 414 15.67 -13.25 14.05
C ARG A 414 14.21 -13.66 14.00
N THR A 415 13.77 -14.19 12.86
CA THR A 415 12.42 -14.71 12.68
C THR A 415 12.49 -16.22 12.45
N HIS A 416 11.70 -16.97 13.20
CA HIS A 416 11.69 -18.42 13.22
C HIS A 416 10.28 -18.93 12.89
N ASP A 417 10.18 -19.84 11.93
CA ASP A 417 8.96 -20.60 11.69
C ASP A 417 8.98 -21.86 12.58
N LEU A 418 8.34 -21.79 13.74
CA LEU A 418 8.25 -22.89 14.68
C LEU A 418 7.12 -23.84 14.28
N ARG A 419 7.50 -24.99 13.69
CA ARG A 419 6.57 -26.01 13.21
C ARG A 419 6.29 -27.02 14.31
N LEU A 420 5.04 -27.02 14.80
CA LEU A 420 4.58 -27.87 15.88
C LEU A 420 3.59 -28.92 15.38
N LYS A 421 3.60 -30.09 15.99
CA LYS A 421 2.71 -31.19 15.63
C LYS A 421 1.45 -31.19 16.49
N VAL A 422 0.35 -31.64 15.88
CA VAL A 422 -0.93 -31.89 16.54
C VAL A 422 -1.44 -33.26 16.14
N SER A 423 -1.99 -33.98 17.07
CA SER A 423 -2.42 -35.40 16.90
C SER A 423 -3.49 -35.58 15.82
N ASP A 424 -4.41 -34.62 15.67
CA ASP A 424 -5.49 -34.67 14.69
C ASP A 424 -5.36 -33.47 13.68
N SER A 425 -4.28 -33.50 12.90
CA SER A 425 -3.94 -32.39 11.98
C SER A 425 -4.72 -32.40 10.65
N GLU A 426 -5.31 -33.54 10.25
CA GLU A 426 -6.03 -33.71 8.98
C GLU A 426 -7.22 -32.71 8.84
N LYS A 427 -7.90 -32.41 9.94
CA LYS A 427 -9.03 -31.44 9.97
C LYS A 427 -8.62 -30.00 9.65
N TYR A 428 -7.32 -29.68 9.74
CA TYR A 428 -6.77 -28.33 9.48
C TYR A 428 -6.11 -28.21 8.12
N LEU A 429 -6.08 -29.28 7.33
CA LEU A 429 -5.57 -29.21 5.97
C LEU A 429 -6.42 -28.26 5.11
N SER A 430 -5.76 -27.45 4.31
CA SER A 430 -6.44 -26.49 3.44
C SER A 430 -7.49 -27.16 2.53
N ARG A 431 -7.22 -28.39 2.07
CA ARG A 431 -8.17 -29.16 1.24
C ARG A 431 -9.43 -29.57 2.03
N THR A 432 -9.28 -30.01 3.28
CA THR A 432 -10.40 -30.42 4.13
C THR A 432 -11.31 -29.24 4.42
N VAL A 433 -10.74 -28.14 4.91
CA VAL A 433 -11.48 -26.92 5.24
C VAL A 433 -12.17 -26.32 4.00
N LYS A 434 -11.50 -26.36 2.85
CA LYS A 434 -12.07 -25.94 1.57
C LYS A 434 -13.33 -26.71 1.21
N ASN A 435 -13.33 -28.01 1.37
CA ASN A 435 -14.49 -28.84 1.09
C ASN A 435 -15.66 -28.50 2.03
N GLU A 436 -15.40 -28.35 3.32
CA GLU A 436 -16.41 -27.97 4.32
C GLU A 436 -17.02 -26.57 4.02
N VAL A 437 -16.18 -25.59 3.67
CA VAL A 437 -16.66 -24.26 3.30
C VAL A 437 -17.54 -24.32 2.04
N ASN A 438 -17.15 -25.13 1.05
CA ASN A 438 -17.90 -25.26 -0.18
C ASN A 438 -19.27 -25.93 0.07
N GLU A 439 -19.34 -26.98 0.88
CA GLU A 439 -20.59 -27.63 1.26
C GLU A 439 -21.54 -26.65 1.99
N GLU A 440 -21.02 -25.91 2.96
CA GLU A 440 -21.83 -24.93 3.69
C GLU A 440 -22.25 -23.76 2.80
N PHE A 441 -21.38 -23.30 1.85
CA PHE A 441 -21.76 -22.32 0.87
C PHE A 441 -22.93 -22.78 -0.01
N GLN A 442 -22.86 -24.00 -0.55
CA GLN A 442 -23.94 -24.54 -1.38
C GLN A 442 -25.26 -24.61 -0.60
N ARG A 443 -25.20 -25.02 0.66
CA ARG A 443 -26.35 -25.04 1.57
C ARG A 443 -26.96 -23.66 1.77
N LEU A 444 -26.14 -22.66 2.11
CA LEU A 444 -26.59 -21.28 2.36
C LEU A 444 -27.07 -20.61 1.08
N TYR A 445 -26.38 -20.86 -0.03
CA TYR A 445 -26.73 -20.35 -1.34
C TYR A 445 -28.12 -20.84 -1.79
N THR A 446 -28.40 -22.14 -1.58
CA THR A 446 -29.71 -22.73 -1.86
C THR A 446 -30.82 -22.09 -1.02
N ILE A 447 -30.59 -21.86 0.26
CA ILE A 447 -31.56 -21.20 1.15
C ILE A 447 -31.83 -19.76 0.71
N GLU A 448 -30.79 -19.00 0.38
CA GLU A 448 -30.96 -17.60 -0.09
C GLU A 448 -31.69 -17.53 -1.45
N LEU A 449 -31.49 -18.52 -2.32
CA LEU A 449 -32.21 -18.64 -3.59
C LEU A 449 -33.69 -19.01 -3.37
N GLN A 450 -33.98 -19.94 -2.45
CA GLN A 450 -35.37 -20.33 -2.14
C GLN A 450 -36.22 -19.18 -1.58
N ASN A 451 -35.57 -18.17 -1.03
CA ASN A 451 -36.26 -16.99 -0.49
C ASN A 451 -36.37 -15.82 -1.50
N ASN A 452 -35.98 -16.04 -2.77
CA ASN A 452 -36.00 -14.98 -3.78
C ASN A 452 -36.38 -15.49 -5.16
N ASP A 453 -37.66 -15.32 -5.54
CA ASP A 453 -38.25 -15.83 -6.79
C ASP A 453 -37.56 -15.34 -8.06
N THR A 454 -37.07 -14.10 -8.07
CA THR A 454 -36.37 -13.51 -9.22
C THR A 454 -35.00 -14.17 -9.42
N LEU A 455 -34.34 -14.52 -8.34
CA LEU A 455 -33.02 -15.17 -8.36
C LEU A 455 -33.15 -16.68 -8.61
N GLN A 456 -34.25 -17.33 -8.21
CA GLN A 456 -34.51 -18.75 -8.51
C GLN A 456 -34.52 -19.02 -10.03
N LYS A 457 -35.16 -18.16 -10.79
CA LYS A 457 -35.23 -18.28 -12.26
C LYS A 457 -33.84 -18.14 -12.88
N ALA A 458 -33.06 -17.14 -12.45
CA ALA A 458 -31.67 -16.95 -12.87
C ALA A 458 -30.76 -18.13 -12.51
N TYR A 459 -31.00 -18.78 -11.38
CA TYR A 459 -30.25 -19.96 -10.92
C TYR A 459 -30.53 -21.20 -11.79
N LEU A 460 -31.78 -21.50 -12.09
CA LEU A 460 -32.16 -22.65 -12.92
C LEU A 460 -31.58 -22.54 -14.34
N ASP A 461 -31.52 -21.33 -14.88
CA ASP A 461 -30.92 -21.06 -16.19
C ASP A 461 -29.37 -21.20 -16.14
N ASN A 462 -28.75 -20.98 -14.99
CA ASN A 462 -27.29 -21.01 -14.81
C ASN A 462 -26.74 -22.40 -14.46
N ILE A 463 -27.49 -23.28 -13.77
CA ILE A 463 -27.04 -24.61 -13.40
C ILE A 463 -26.54 -25.42 -14.61
N ASN A 464 -27.23 -25.38 -15.72
CA ASN A 464 -26.85 -26.11 -16.94
C ASN A 464 -25.59 -25.58 -17.62
N LYS A 465 -25.16 -24.35 -17.31
CA LYS A 465 -23.99 -23.69 -17.88
C LYS A 465 -22.78 -23.80 -16.94
N PHE A 466 -23.00 -23.78 -15.63
CA PHE A 466 -21.95 -24.01 -14.61
C PHE A 466 -21.35 -25.41 -14.69
N SER A 467 -22.18 -26.42 -15.01
CA SER A 467 -21.71 -27.79 -15.20
C SER A 467 -20.71 -27.97 -16.35
N LYS A 468 -20.55 -26.96 -17.21
CA LYS A 468 -19.61 -26.95 -18.35
C LYS A 468 -18.27 -26.31 -18.04
N ALA A 469 -18.10 -25.70 -16.87
CA ALA A 469 -16.82 -25.10 -16.49
C ALA A 469 -15.76 -26.21 -16.25
N PRO A 470 -14.54 -26.08 -16.76
CA PRO A 470 -13.46 -27.01 -16.45
C PRO A 470 -13.24 -27.12 -14.94
N LYS A 471 -12.97 -28.33 -14.46
CA LYS A 471 -12.78 -28.61 -13.02
C LYS A 471 -11.71 -27.72 -12.38
N LYS A 472 -10.61 -27.45 -13.11
CA LYS A 472 -9.53 -26.59 -12.66
C LYS A 472 -9.96 -25.12 -12.42
N GLU A 473 -10.76 -24.56 -13.34
CA GLU A 473 -11.29 -23.18 -13.22
C GLU A 473 -12.32 -23.08 -12.09
N HIS A 474 -13.07 -24.16 -11.84
CA HIS A 474 -14.00 -24.27 -10.72
C HIS A 474 -13.24 -24.33 -9.37
N GLU A 475 -12.15 -25.07 -9.33
CA GLU A 475 -11.29 -25.17 -8.14
C GLU A 475 -10.58 -23.85 -7.83
N ALA A 476 -10.12 -23.12 -8.85
CA ALA A 476 -9.53 -21.79 -8.70
C ALA A 476 -10.53 -20.77 -8.13
N TYR A 477 -11.74 -20.76 -8.66
CA TYR A 477 -12.84 -19.93 -8.15
C TYR A 477 -13.19 -20.23 -6.69
N ILE A 478 -13.26 -21.53 -6.33
CA ILE A 478 -13.53 -21.96 -4.96
C ILE A 478 -12.36 -21.61 -4.04
N ASN A 479 -11.11 -21.75 -4.50
CA ASN A 479 -9.93 -21.35 -3.74
C ASN A 479 -9.94 -19.86 -3.43
N PHE A 480 -10.21 -19.02 -4.42
CA PHE A 480 -10.37 -17.59 -4.23
C PHE A 480 -11.40 -17.28 -3.13
N ILE A 481 -12.56 -17.92 -3.20
CA ILE A 481 -13.65 -17.70 -2.26
C ILE A 481 -13.31 -18.17 -0.84
N ILE A 482 -12.65 -19.32 -0.70
CA ILE A 482 -12.21 -19.82 0.63
C ILE A 482 -11.19 -18.91 1.28
N ASN A 483 -10.36 -18.29 0.48
CA ASN A 483 -9.36 -17.35 0.96
C ASN A 483 -9.94 -15.94 1.23
N THR A 484 -11.24 -15.66 0.90
CA THR A 484 -11.89 -14.36 1.16
C THR A 484 -12.44 -14.33 2.58
N ASP A 485 -11.66 -13.85 3.52
CA ASP A 485 -12.16 -13.48 4.84
C ASP A 485 -12.46 -11.98 4.87
N LYS A 486 -13.74 -11.63 4.86
CA LYS A 486 -14.16 -10.22 4.85
C LYS A 486 -13.78 -9.45 6.11
N GLU A 487 -13.63 -10.14 7.23
CA GLU A 487 -13.27 -9.52 8.50
C GLU A 487 -11.77 -9.25 8.59
N SER A 488 -10.93 -10.03 7.93
CA SER A 488 -9.47 -9.89 7.95
C SER A 488 -8.89 -9.05 6.82
N ASN A 489 -9.70 -8.59 5.84
CA ASN A 489 -9.20 -7.89 4.64
C ASN A 489 -8.06 -8.64 3.94
N VAL A 490 -8.21 -9.93 3.73
CA VAL A 490 -7.22 -10.76 3.04
C VAL A 490 -7.01 -10.25 1.63
N GLU A 491 -5.75 -10.10 1.26
CA GLU A 491 -5.34 -9.76 -0.09
C GLU A 491 -4.84 -11.04 -0.78
N TYR A 492 -5.22 -11.19 -2.04
CA TYR A 492 -4.95 -12.40 -2.83
C TYR A 492 -3.70 -12.23 -3.66
N SER A 493 -3.06 -13.36 -3.99
CA SER A 493 -2.07 -13.38 -5.05
C SER A 493 -2.70 -12.92 -6.37
N GLU A 494 -1.92 -12.27 -7.23
CA GLU A 494 -2.35 -11.89 -8.57
C GLU A 494 -2.94 -13.05 -9.36
N PHE A 495 -2.33 -14.22 -9.23
CA PHE A 495 -2.76 -15.42 -9.88
C PHE A 495 -4.17 -15.85 -9.43
N GLU A 496 -4.45 -15.78 -8.13
CA GLU A 496 -5.77 -16.09 -7.58
C GLU A 496 -6.82 -15.05 -7.98
N MET A 497 -6.45 -13.76 -8.04
CA MET A 497 -7.30 -12.69 -8.52
C MET A 497 -7.59 -12.83 -10.02
N GLU A 498 -6.57 -13.15 -10.82
CA GLU A 498 -6.72 -13.35 -12.26
C GLU A 498 -7.55 -14.59 -12.58
N GLU A 499 -7.33 -15.70 -11.90
CA GLU A 499 -8.14 -16.92 -12.05
C GLU A 499 -9.61 -16.67 -11.66
N PHE A 500 -9.85 -15.94 -10.56
CA PHE A 500 -11.20 -15.52 -10.15
C PHE A 500 -11.86 -14.62 -11.18
N ASP A 501 -11.15 -13.60 -11.65
CA ASP A 501 -11.64 -12.63 -12.63
C ASP A 501 -11.97 -13.32 -13.98
N ASN A 502 -11.11 -14.23 -14.40
CA ASN A 502 -11.29 -15.02 -15.61
C ASN A 502 -12.50 -15.98 -15.48
N PHE A 503 -12.61 -16.67 -14.35
CA PHE A 503 -13.77 -17.52 -14.07
C PHE A 503 -15.05 -16.71 -14.04
N THR A 504 -15.06 -15.60 -13.31
CA THR A 504 -16.22 -14.72 -13.17
C THR A 504 -16.64 -14.16 -14.53
N LYS A 505 -15.71 -13.65 -15.33
CA LYS A 505 -15.98 -13.10 -16.66
C LYS A 505 -16.44 -14.16 -17.65
N LYS A 506 -15.92 -15.36 -17.56
CA LYS A 506 -16.20 -16.44 -18.52
C LYS A 506 -17.45 -17.25 -18.19
N TYR A 507 -17.70 -17.51 -16.91
CA TYR A 507 -18.75 -18.44 -16.49
C TYR A 507 -19.86 -17.80 -15.65
N VAL A 508 -19.56 -16.78 -14.86
CA VAL A 508 -20.53 -16.15 -13.96
C VAL A 508 -21.30 -15.04 -14.68
N ILE A 509 -20.59 -14.06 -15.22
CA ILE A 509 -21.21 -12.88 -15.88
C ILE A 509 -22.04 -13.27 -17.12
N PRO A 510 -21.53 -14.11 -18.06
CA PRO A 510 -22.31 -14.51 -19.23
C PRO A 510 -23.53 -15.39 -18.91
N ASN A 511 -23.60 -15.94 -17.71
CA ASN A 511 -24.64 -16.89 -17.31
C ASN A 511 -25.70 -16.27 -16.39
N ILE A 512 -25.61 -14.97 -16.12
CA ILE A 512 -26.66 -14.24 -15.42
C ILE A 512 -27.80 -13.97 -16.40
N TYR A 513 -29.03 -14.32 -16.01
CA TYR A 513 -30.24 -14.00 -16.79
C TYR A 513 -30.40 -12.48 -16.84
N TYR A 514 -30.51 -11.97 -18.06
CA TYR A 514 -30.70 -10.55 -18.31
C TYR A 514 -32.19 -10.25 -18.55
N PRO A 515 -32.85 -9.50 -17.69
CA PRO A 515 -34.14 -8.91 -18.02
C PRO A 515 -34.00 -8.03 -19.27
N THR A 516 -35.06 -7.96 -20.07
CA THR A 516 -35.07 -7.18 -21.30
C THR A 516 -34.95 -5.68 -21.09
N ASP A 517 -34.99 -5.21 -19.84
CA ASP A 517 -34.82 -3.81 -19.44
C ASP A 517 -33.45 -3.59 -18.78
N LEU A 518 -32.66 -2.65 -19.32
CA LEU A 518 -31.31 -2.33 -18.91
C LEU A 518 -31.20 -1.84 -17.45
N LYS A 519 -32.28 -1.36 -16.88
CA LYS A 519 -32.31 -0.86 -15.49
C LYS A 519 -32.46 -2.02 -14.51
N ASP A 520 -33.35 -2.95 -14.80
CA ASP A 520 -33.58 -4.15 -14.01
C ASP A 520 -32.42 -5.12 -14.10
N PHE A 521 -31.66 -5.08 -15.21
CA PHE A 521 -30.43 -5.82 -15.43
C PHE A 521 -29.34 -5.50 -14.39
N LYS A 522 -28.98 -4.22 -14.24
CA LYS A 522 -27.93 -3.80 -13.29
C LYS A 522 -28.32 -4.07 -11.84
N GLU A 523 -29.58 -3.94 -11.50
CA GLU A 523 -30.08 -4.18 -10.16
C GLU A 523 -30.12 -5.69 -9.84
N SER A 524 -30.53 -6.54 -10.78
CA SER A 524 -30.55 -8.00 -10.59
C SER A 524 -29.15 -8.62 -10.58
N GLU A 525 -28.22 -8.14 -11.43
CA GLU A 525 -26.83 -8.55 -11.43
C GLU A 525 -26.16 -8.20 -10.11
N THR A 526 -26.34 -6.96 -9.65
CA THR A 526 -25.80 -6.49 -8.37
C THR A 526 -26.38 -7.28 -7.20
N ALA A 527 -27.68 -7.54 -7.20
CA ALA A 527 -28.34 -8.33 -6.17
C ALA A 527 -27.86 -9.79 -6.12
N TYR A 528 -27.62 -10.40 -7.27
CA TYR A 528 -27.12 -11.77 -7.40
C TYR A 528 -25.67 -11.88 -6.88
N ILE A 529 -24.80 -10.96 -7.32
CA ILE A 529 -23.40 -10.91 -6.84
C ILE A 529 -23.36 -10.67 -5.32
N GLN A 530 -24.17 -9.76 -4.81
CA GLN A 530 -24.25 -9.49 -3.39
C GLN A 530 -24.79 -10.68 -2.57
N MET A 531 -25.76 -11.42 -3.13
CA MET A 531 -26.28 -12.63 -2.50
C MET A 531 -25.22 -13.72 -2.42
N LYS A 532 -24.51 -14.01 -3.52
CA LYS A 532 -23.40 -14.96 -3.53
C LYS A 532 -22.32 -14.56 -2.53
N ALA A 533 -21.91 -13.29 -2.54
CA ALA A 533 -20.91 -12.78 -1.62
C ALA A 533 -21.35 -12.90 -0.15
N ARG A 534 -22.64 -12.68 0.15
CA ARG A 534 -23.19 -12.87 1.50
C ARG A 534 -23.22 -14.34 1.92
N ALA A 535 -23.70 -15.24 1.05
CA ALA A 535 -23.73 -16.67 1.33
C ALA A 535 -22.33 -17.22 1.60
N MET A 536 -21.36 -16.78 0.78
CA MET A 536 -19.97 -17.16 0.94
C MET A 536 -19.34 -16.57 2.21
N GLY A 537 -19.52 -15.29 2.48
CA GLY A 537 -19.04 -14.69 3.72
C GLY A 537 -19.57 -15.38 4.98
N LYS A 538 -20.85 -15.79 4.96
CA LYS A 538 -21.44 -16.60 6.04
C LYS A 538 -20.82 -18.00 6.14
N ALA A 539 -20.55 -18.67 5.01
CA ALA A 539 -19.93 -20.01 5.00
C ALA A 539 -18.50 -19.98 5.55
N ILE A 540 -17.72 -18.99 5.10
CA ILE A 540 -16.36 -18.76 5.60
C ILE A 540 -16.39 -18.47 7.12
N GLY A 541 -17.19 -17.51 7.56
CA GLY A 541 -17.29 -17.18 8.98
C GLY A 541 -17.70 -18.37 9.85
N LYS A 542 -18.57 -19.24 9.33
CA LYS A 542 -19.05 -20.42 10.05
C LYS A 542 -18.05 -21.58 10.12
N ILE A 543 -17.19 -21.73 9.15
CA ILE A 543 -16.26 -22.88 9.05
C ILE A 543 -14.82 -22.43 9.39
N LEU A 544 -14.32 -21.41 8.73
CA LEU A 544 -12.90 -21.06 8.80
C LEU A 544 -12.50 -20.49 10.17
N HIS A 545 -13.31 -19.60 10.74
CA HIS A 545 -13.00 -19.00 12.03
C HIS A 545 -12.96 -20.03 13.18
N PRO A 546 -13.96 -20.93 13.36
CA PRO A 546 -13.88 -21.99 14.34
C PRO A 546 -12.68 -22.93 14.12
N ARG A 547 -12.35 -23.27 12.86
CA ARG A 547 -11.21 -24.15 12.56
C ARG A 547 -9.86 -23.50 12.89
N ARG A 548 -9.71 -22.20 12.66
CA ARG A 548 -8.50 -21.47 13.08
C ARG A 548 -8.37 -21.43 14.60
N LYS A 549 -9.45 -21.09 15.29
CA LYS A 549 -9.49 -21.09 16.74
C LYS A 549 -9.07 -22.44 17.31
N GLU A 550 -9.69 -23.51 16.85
CA GLU A 550 -9.43 -24.88 17.28
C GLU A 550 -7.96 -25.27 16.99
N MET A 551 -7.46 -24.97 15.80
CA MET A 551 -6.09 -25.26 15.42
C MET A 551 -5.06 -24.59 16.33
N PHE A 552 -5.20 -23.30 16.62
CA PHE A 552 -4.23 -22.62 17.47
C PHE A 552 -4.35 -22.97 18.95
N ILE A 553 -5.53 -23.35 19.42
CA ILE A 553 -5.71 -23.91 20.76
C ILE A 553 -5.04 -25.29 20.83
N ASP A 554 -5.28 -26.19 19.86
CA ASP A 554 -4.65 -27.51 19.81
C ASP A 554 -3.11 -27.41 19.69
N LEU A 555 -2.61 -26.47 18.88
CA LEU A 555 -1.17 -26.20 18.75
C LEU A 555 -0.57 -25.76 20.09
N TYR A 556 -1.22 -24.88 20.81
CA TYR A 556 -0.75 -24.46 22.12
C TYR A 556 -0.85 -25.62 23.13
N GLU A 557 -2.03 -26.25 23.28
CA GLU A 557 -2.30 -27.26 24.30
C GLU A 557 -1.38 -28.47 24.22
N GLN A 558 -1.11 -28.95 22.98
CA GLN A 558 -0.26 -30.13 22.78
C GLN A 558 1.24 -29.84 22.84
N ASN A 559 1.64 -28.53 22.83
CA ASN A 559 3.05 -28.13 22.87
C ASN A 559 3.32 -27.09 23.99
N LYS A 560 2.41 -26.95 24.95
CA LYS A 560 2.47 -25.85 25.96
C LYS A 560 3.70 -25.91 26.86
N GLU A 561 4.20 -27.09 27.18
CA GLU A 561 5.41 -27.22 28.02
C GLU A 561 6.64 -26.67 27.28
N GLU A 562 6.81 -27.00 25.98
CA GLU A 562 7.90 -26.44 25.17
C GLU A 562 7.80 -24.92 25.09
N ILE A 563 6.59 -24.39 24.88
CA ILE A 563 6.35 -22.94 24.79
C ILE A 563 6.62 -22.24 26.13
N LYS A 564 6.18 -22.83 27.26
CA LYS A 564 6.46 -22.33 28.60
C LYS A 564 7.96 -22.35 28.92
N ASP A 565 8.65 -23.40 28.54
CA ASP A 565 10.12 -23.48 28.68
C ASP A 565 10.83 -22.40 27.87
N MET A 566 10.35 -22.11 26.66
CA MET A 566 10.89 -21.01 25.85
C MET A 566 10.63 -19.64 26.50
N ILE A 567 9.46 -19.44 27.13
CA ILE A 567 9.14 -18.21 27.87
C ILE A 567 10.06 -18.06 29.08
N ASN A 568 10.18 -19.11 29.91
CA ASN A 568 11.01 -19.11 31.13
C ASN A 568 12.50 -18.92 30.85
N ASN A 569 12.96 -19.39 29.68
CA ASN A 569 14.36 -19.24 29.26
C ASN A 569 14.64 -17.92 28.52
N SER A 570 13.66 -17.06 28.35
CA SER A 570 13.85 -15.75 27.72
C SER A 570 14.68 -14.84 28.62
N THR A 571 15.59 -14.05 28.03
CA THR A 571 16.42 -13.10 28.79
C THR A 571 15.69 -11.84 29.19
N LYS A 572 14.52 -11.58 28.59
CA LYS A 572 13.60 -10.49 28.87
C LYS A 572 12.16 -11.01 28.80
N LYS A 573 11.21 -10.09 28.91
CA LYS A 573 9.78 -10.41 28.83
C LYS A 573 9.36 -10.89 27.44
N THR A 574 8.23 -11.52 27.36
CA THR A 574 7.66 -12.12 26.15
C THR A 574 6.37 -11.43 25.75
N VAL A 575 6.14 -11.30 24.44
CA VAL A 575 4.86 -10.85 23.87
C VAL A 575 4.23 -11.96 23.05
N ILE A 576 2.96 -12.24 23.27
CA ILE A 576 2.19 -13.23 22.49
C ILE A 576 1.07 -12.52 21.74
N PHE A 577 1.05 -12.70 20.43
CA PHE A 577 -0.01 -12.20 19.56
C PHE A 577 -0.86 -13.32 18.98
N SER A 578 -2.17 -13.09 18.90
CA SER A 578 -3.05 -13.89 18.06
C SER A 578 -4.02 -12.99 17.27
N THR A 579 -4.47 -13.49 16.13
CA THR A 579 -5.57 -12.90 15.37
C THR A 579 -6.95 -13.34 15.88
N VAL A 580 -6.97 -14.29 16.82
CA VAL A 580 -8.19 -14.91 17.37
C VAL A 580 -8.29 -14.62 18.87
N LEU A 581 -9.35 -13.95 19.29
CA LEU A 581 -9.55 -13.51 20.67
C LEU A 581 -9.57 -14.68 21.65
N GLU A 582 -10.29 -15.75 21.33
CA GLU A 582 -10.45 -16.91 22.21
C GLU A 582 -9.12 -17.67 22.44
N VAL A 583 -8.17 -17.58 21.50
CA VAL A 583 -6.82 -18.10 21.67
C VAL A 583 -6.05 -17.27 22.70
N VAL A 584 -6.18 -15.94 22.65
CA VAL A 584 -5.62 -15.01 23.65
C VAL A 584 -6.17 -15.34 25.04
N ASP A 585 -7.49 -15.54 25.16
CA ASP A 585 -8.13 -15.87 26.42
C ASP A 585 -7.66 -17.21 26.99
N TYR A 586 -7.54 -18.21 26.11
CA TYR A 586 -7.11 -19.57 26.48
C TYR A 586 -5.66 -19.58 27.01
N ILE A 587 -4.73 -18.98 26.25
CA ILE A 587 -3.30 -18.93 26.62
C ILE A 587 -3.12 -18.11 27.92
N SER A 588 -3.78 -16.97 28.06
CA SER A 588 -3.69 -16.15 29.26
C SER A 588 -4.13 -16.90 30.51
N LYS A 589 -5.22 -17.66 30.41
CA LYS A 589 -5.71 -18.48 31.51
C LYS A 589 -4.72 -19.57 31.90
N ASP A 590 -4.22 -20.34 30.92
CA ASP A 590 -3.28 -21.45 31.18
C ASP A 590 -1.96 -20.96 31.79
N LEU A 591 -1.42 -19.82 31.33
CA LEU A 591 -0.24 -19.20 31.94
C LEU A 591 -0.50 -18.76 33.38
N THR A 592 -1.68 -18.19 33.66
CA THR A 592 -2.05 -17.83 35.04
C THR A 592 -2.17 -19.04 35.93
N ASP A 593 -2.82 -20.13 35.43
CA ASP A 593 -2.96 -21.39 36.16
C ASP A 593 -1.59 -22.06 36.40
N ALA A 594 -0.60 -21.82 35.54
CA ALA A 594 0.78 -22.28 35.70
C ALA A 594 1.66 -21.36 36.58
N GLY A 595 1.11 -20.26 37.09
CA GLY A 595 1.87 -19.31 37.93
C GLY A 595 2.77 -18.37 37.15
N ILE A 596 2.66 -18.28 35.82
CA ILE A 596 3.39 -17.34 34.97
C ILE A 596 2.62 -16.03 34.92
N GLY A 597 3.24 -14.95 35.44
CA GLY A 597 2.64 -13.62 35.49
C GLY A 597 2.35 -13.06 34.09
N ASN A 598 1.09 -12.73 33.81
CA ASN A 598 0.75 -12.21 32.48
C ASN A 598 -0.33 -11.12 32.53
N VAL A 599 -0.32 -10.26 31.54
CA VAL A 599 -1.37 -9.27 31.28
C VAL A 599 -1.99 -9.48 29.91
N LYS A 600 -3.32 -9.35 29.85
CA LYS A 600 -4.10 -9.52 28.63
C LYS A 600 -4.64 -8.17 28.13
N ILE A 601 -4.40 -7.86 26.83
CA ILE A 601 -4.85 -6.62 26.19
C ILE A 601 -5.64 -6.95 24.93
N VAL A 602 -6.96 -6.73 24.98
CA VAL A 602 -7.90 -6.98 23.88
C VAL A 602 -8.75 -5.76 23.61
N GLY A 603 -9.54 -5.79 22.52
CA GLY A 603 -10.45 -4.70 22.16
C GLY A 603 -11.44 -4.38 23.28
N GLY A 604 -11.73 -3.08 23.50
CA GLY A 604 -12.71 -2.63 24.50
C GLY A 604 -12.19 -2.48 25.94
N VAL A 605 -10.92 -2.79 26.21
CA VAL A 605 -10.30 -2.61 27.53
C VAL A 605 -10.04 -1.11 27.79
N SER A 606 -10.65 -0.56 28.83
CA SER A 606 -10.57 0.87 29.19
C SER A 606 -9.24 1.25 29.87
N ASN A 607 -8.64 0.35 30.65
CA ASN A 607 -7.39 0.56 31.41
C ASN A 607 -6.13 0.06 30.68
N ARG A 608 -6.15 0.11 29.33
CA ARG A 608 -5.07 -0.41 28.47
C ARG A 608 -3.68 0.14 28.84
N MET A 609 -3.59 1.45 29.10
CA MET A 609 -2.32 2.09 29.42
C MET A 609 -1.76 1.62 30.77
N ASP A 610 -2.63 1.41 31.76
CA ASP A 610 -2.22 0.90 33.08
C ASP A 610 -1.66 -0.52 32.96
N LEU A 611 -2.31 -1.39 32.18
CA LEU A 611 -1.83 -2.76 31.93
C LEU A 611 -0.46 -2.77 31.20
N ILE A 612 -0.25 -1.84 30.27
CA ILE A 612 1.05 -1.68 29.59
C ILE A 612 2.10 -1.21 30.58
N GLN A 613 1.78 -0.27 31.47
CA GLN A 613 2.73 0.19 32.49
C GLN A 613 3.03 -0.90 33.51
N SER A 614 2.05 -1.71 33.92
CA SER A 614 2.27 -2.88 34.76
C SER A 614 3.22 -3.87 34.08
N PHE A 615 2.99 -4.21 32.80
CA PHE A 615 3.93 -5.07 32.06
C PHE A 615 5.35 -4.54 32.02
N LYS A 616 5.51 -3.20 31.92
CA LYS A 616 6.86 -2.60 31.85
C LYS A 616 7.57 -2.59 33.19
N ASN A 617 6.87 -2.29 34.27
CA ASN A 617 7.47 -1.93 35.54
C ASN A 617 7.39 -3.03 36.62
N ASP A 618 6.55 -4.03 36.41
CA ASP A 618 6.35 -5.13 37.35
C ASP A 618 7.11 -6.38 36.86
N ASP A 619 8.14 -6.77 37.61
CA ASP A 619 8.99 -7.91 37.26
C ASP A 619 8.25 -9.27 37.39
N GLU A 620 7.15 -9.33 38.16
CA GLU A 620 6.33 -10.53 38.26
C GLU A 620 5.50 -10.78 37.00
N ILE A 621 5.33 -9.77 36.13
CA ILE A 621 4.62 -9.89 34.87
C ILE A 621 5.63 -10.18 33.75
N GLU A 622 5.70 -11.41 33.34
CA GLU A 622 6.64 -11.91 32.32
C GLU A 622 6.09 -11.84 30.90
N VAL A 623 4.76 -11.97 30.76
CA VAL A 623 4.11 -12.12 29.45
C VAL A 623 3.04 -11.06 29.22
N LEU A 624 3.05 -10.45 28.03
CA LEU A 624 1.95 -9.64 27.53
C LEU A 624 1.25 -10.39 26.39
N ILE A 625 -0.05 -10.62 26.52
CA ILE A 625 -0.84 -11.35 25.52
C ILE A 625 -1.88 -10.40 24.92
N ALA A 626 -1.94 -10.33 23.59
CA ALA A 626 -2.85 -9.40 22.92
C ALA A 626 -3.36 -9.92 21.57
N THR A 627 -4.47 -9.34 21.11
CA THR A 627 -4.81 -9.46 19.70
C THR A 627 -3.93 -8.52 18.88
N SER A 628 -3.47 -8.99 17.72
CA SER A 628 -2.59 -8.23 16.82
C SER A 628 -3.17 -6.85 16.44
N GLN A 629 -4.49 -6.75 16.30
CA GLN A 629 -5.17 -5.48 16.00
C GLN A 629 -5.14 -4.48 17.17
N THR A 630 -5.18 -4.95 18.39
CA THR A 630 -5.27 -4.08 19.57
C THR A 630 -3.97 -3.35 19.85
N LEU A 631 -2.82 -4.01 19.71
CA LEU A 631 -1.51 -3.43 19.98
C LEU A 631 -0.74 -2.98 18.73
N SER A 632 -1.33 -3.06 17.55
CA SER A 632 -0.71 -2.56 16.32
C SER A 632 -0.41 -1.06 16.34
N THR A 633 -0.99 -0.28 17.27
CA THR A 633 -0.82 1.18 17.32
C THR A 633 -0.22 1.69 18.64
N GLY A 634 0.84 2.50 18.53
CA GLY A 634 1.25 3.51 19.50
C GLY A 634 2.00 3.08 20.76
N VAL A 635 2.32 1.79 20.97
CA VAL A 635 2.98 1.32 22.21
C VAL A 635 4.40 0.88 21.96
N THR A 636 5.31 1.16 22.92
CA THR A 636 6.70 0.65 22.95
C THR A 636 6.80 -0.46 24.00
N LEU A 637 7.38 -1.60 23.63
CA LEU A 637 7.54 -2.78 24.49
C LEU A 637 8.97 -3.32 24.43
N THR A 638 9.98 -2.44 24.54
CA THR A 638 11.42 -2.79 24.49
C THR A 638 11.90 -3.57 25.72
N GLU A 639 11.06 -3.71 26.71
CA GLU A 639 11.22 -4.61 27.87
C GLU A 639 11.12 -6.09 27.48
N ALA A 640 10.54 -6.39 26.30
CA ALA A 640 10.49 -7.73 25.73
C ALA A 640 11.52 -7.89 24.61
N ASN A 641 12.03 -9.11 24.44
CA ASN A 641 12.90 -9.49 23.33
C ASN A 641 12.45 -10.80 22.64
N GLN A 642 11.36 -11.37 23.08
CA GLN A 642 10.77 -12.57 22.51
C GLN A 642 9.32 -12.31 22.11
N MET A 643 8.88 -12.86 20.96
CA MET A 643 7.52 -12.71 20.45
C MET A 643 7.01 -13.99 19.82
N PHE A 644 5.77 -14.37 20.12
CA PHE A 644 5.08 -15.50 19.48
C PHE A 644 3.85 -15.00 18.72
N PHE A 645 3.64 -15.53 17.51
CA PHE A 645 2.42 -15.36 16.74
C PHE A 645 1.63 -16.66 16.64
N PHE A 646 0.52 -16.74 17.37
CA PHE A 646 -0.51 -17.76 17.14
C PHE A 646 -1.50 -17.24 16.09
N GLY A 647 -1.11 -17.43 14.83
CA GLY A 647 -1.75 -16.83 13.68
C GLY A 647 -1.16 -15.47 13.34
N THR A 648 -0.34 -15.45 12.31
CA THR A 648 0.24 -14.22 11.77
C THR A 648 -0.86 -13.32 11.19
N PRO A 649 -0.74 -11.99 11.29
CA PRO A 649 -1.56 -11.09 10.49
C PRO A 649 -1.43 -11.40 9.00
N TRP A 650 -2.50 -11.21 8.25
CA TRP A 650 -2.53 -11.47 6.80
C TRP A 650 -1.67 -10.52 5.98
N ARG A 651 -1.32 -9.35 6.55
CA ARG A 651 -0.57 -8.30 5.87
C ARG A 651 0.79 -8.14 6.53
N SER A 652 1.82 -8.04 5.72
CA SER A 652 3.18 -7.76 6.20
C SER A 652 3.25 -6.45 6.99
N ALA A 653 2.47 -5.44 6.59
CA ALA A 653 2.39 -4.18 7.31
C ALA A 653 1.91 -4.34 8.76
N ASP A 654 0.85 -5.12 8.98
CA ASP A 654 0.29 -5.34 10.31
C ASP A 654 1.21 -6.26 11.15
N TYR A 655 1.84 -7.24 10.51
CA TYR A 655 2.87 -8.09 11.11
C TYR A 655 4.10 -7.27 11.55
N ASN A 656 4.64 -6.46 10.66
CA ASN A 656 5.78 -5.60 10.94
C ASN A 656 5.43 -4.57 12.02
N GLN A 657 4.19 -4.05 12.05
CA GLN A 657 3.72 -3.18 13.13
C GLN A 657 3.76 -3.87 14.50
N CYS A 658 3.40 -5.13 14.59
CA CYS A 658 3.51 -5.90 15.83
C CYS A 658 4.99 -6.11 16.22
N CYS A 659 5.84 -6.54 15.29
CA CYS A 659 7.27 -6.73 15.51
C CYS A 659 7.96 -5.46 15.99
N ASP A 660 7.56 -4.31 15.43
CA ASP A 660 8.11 -2.99 15.77
C ASP A 660 7.72 -2.48 17.17
N ARG A 661 6.91 -3.23 17.91
CA ARG A 661 6.66 -2.93 19.35
C ARG A 661 7.85 -3.28 20.21
N ILE A 662 8.55 -4.36 19.90
CA ILE A 662 9.75 -4.81 20.61
C ILE A 662 11.04 -4.46 19.87
N TYR A 663 11.02 -4.42 18.51
CA TYR A 663 12.20 -4.10 17.69
C TYR A 663 12.22 -2.62 17.28
N ARG A 664 12.70 -1.76 18.15
CA ARG A 664 12.76 -0.30 17.92
C ARG A 664 13.84 0.38 18.77
N ILE A 665 13.97 1.71 18.62
CA ILE A 665 14.89 2.52 19.44
C ILE A 665 14.65 2.24 20.93
N GLY A 666 15.72 1.88 21.63
CA GLY A 666 15.70 1.47 23.05
C GLY A 666 15.83 -0.02 23.26
N GLN A 667 15.70 -0.85 22.22
CA GLN A 667 16.04 -2.27 22.30
C GLN A 667 17.58 -2.44 22.33
N ASN A 668 18.07 -3.21 23.30
CA ASN A 668 19.51 -3.42 23.55
C ASN A 668 19.92 -4.90 23.54
N THR A 669 18.97 -5.81 23.26
CA THR A 669 19.18 -7.25 23.13
C THR A 669 18.63 -7.75 21.81
N ASP A 670 19.18 -8.85 21.30
CA ASP A 670 18.65 -9.52 20.13
C ASP A 670 17.19 -9.91 20.34
N VAL A 671 16.41 -9.89 19.26
CA VAL A 671 14.98 -10.13 19.26
C VAL A 671 14.67 -11.39 18.47
N ASP A 672 13.98 -12.32 19.10
CA ASP A 672 13.51 -13.56 18.50
C ASP A 672 11.99 -13.54 18.30
N ILE A 673 11.54 -13.75 17.09
CA ILE A 673 10.13 -13.76 16.68
C ILE A 673 9.78 -15.15 16.18
N TYR A 674 8.78 -15.79 16.76
CA TYR A 674 8.34 -17.16 16.46
C TYR A 674 6.97 -17.13 15.81
N ASN A 675 6.89 -17.53 14.53
CA ASN A 675 5.62 -17.83 13.86
C ASN A 675 5.23 -19.27 14.16
N ILE A 676 4.15 -19.47 14.87
CA ILE A 676 3.66 -20.82 15.23
C ILE A 676 2.90 -21.40 14.04
N LEU A 677 3.44 -22.47 13.47
CA LEU A 677 2.90 -23.16 12.31
C LEU A 677 2.59 -24.63 12.64
N LEU A 678 1.51 -25.13 12.06
CA LEU A 678 1.18 -26.55 12.13
C LEU A 678 2.10 -27.37 11.20
N ASP A 679 2.77 -28.38 11.72
CA ASP A 679 3.55 -29.32 10.94
C ASP A 679 2.65 -30.42 10.34
N THR A 680 2.45 -30.40 9.05
CA THR A 680 1.74 -31.43 8.27
C THR A 680 2.61 -32.01 7.15
N GLY A 681 3.94 -31.91 7.30
CA GLY A 681 4.89 -32.22 6.23
C GLY A 681 4.65 -31.32 4.99
N ASP A 682 4.59 -31.93 3.81
CA ASP A 682 4.41 -31.21 2.54
C ASP A 682 2.94 -30.80 2.26
N LYS A 683 1.99 -31.15 3.15
CA LYS A 683 0.59 -30.82 2.95
C LYS A 683 0.29 -29.39 3.41
N LEU A 684 -0.36 -28.60 2.55
CA LEU A 684 -0.81 -27.25 2.89
C LEU A 684 -1.91 -27.30 3.95
N ASN A 685 -1.78 -26.46 4.97
CA ASN A 685 -2.73 -26.29 6.05
C ASN A 685 -3.07 -24.80 6.29
N LEU A 686 -3.97 -24.52 7.22
CA LEU A 686 -4.43 -23.16 7.47
C LEU A 686 -3.31 -22.21 7.91
N SER A 687 -2.37 -22.66 8.76
CA SER A 687 -1.30 -21.80 9.27
C SER A 687 -0.23 -21.53 8.21
N THR A 688 0.17 -22.56 7.43
CA THR A 688 1.14 -22.36 6.34
C THR A 688 0.57 -21.46 5.25
N ARG A 689 -0.73 -21.59 4.96
CA ARG A 689 -1.37 -20.67 4.00
C ARG A 689 -1.39 -19.22 4.48
N MET A 690 -1.60 -18.98 5.78
CA MET A 690 -1.50 -17.62 6.35
C MET A 690 -0.08 -17.06 6.18
N ASN A 691 0.92 -17.89 6.44
CA ASN A 691 2.32 -17.49 6.30
C ASN A 691 2.72 -17.23 4.84
N ASP A 692 2.22 -18.02 3.89
CA ASP A 692 2.44 -17.81 2.46
C ASP A 692 1.87 -16.46 1.99
N ILE A 693 0.67 -16.11 2.45
CA ILE A 693 0.05 -14.81 2.13
C ILE A 693 0.83 -13.66 2.76
N LEU A 694 1.32 -13.83 3.99
CA LEU A 694 2.17 -12.85 4.65
C LEU A 694 3.46 -12.60 3.87
N ASN A 695 4.16 -13.67 3.48
CA ASN A 695 5.40 -13.60 2.71
C ASN A 695 5.16 -12.94 1.34
N TRP A 696 4.07 -13.31 0.66
CA TRP A 696 3.70 -12.67 -0.59
C TRP A 696 3.43 -11.17 -0.44
N SER A 697 2.72 -10.77 0.62
CA SER A 697 2.46 -9.35 0.92
C SER A 697 3.76 -8.59 1.21
N ASP A 698 4.73 -9.23 1.88
CA ASP A 698 6.03 -8.65 2.18
C ASP A 698 6.88 -8.50 0.91
N ASP A 699 6.93 -9.52 0.06
CA ASP A 699 7.60 -9.47 -1.23
C ASP A 699 7.02 -8.38 -2.13
N MET A 700 5.69 -8.22 -2.12
CA MET A 700 5.02 -7.14 -2.85
C MET A 700 5.44 -5.77 -2.35
N PHE A 701 5.44 -5.56 -1.03
CA PHE A 701 5.87 -4.30 -0.43
C PHE A 701 7.33 -4.00 -0.75
N THR A 702 8.22 -4.96 -0.52
CA THR A 702 9.66 -4.83 -0.78
C THR A 702 9.92 -4.52 -2.24
N ASN A 703 9.30 -5.25 -3.15
CA ASN A 703 9.46 -5.05 -4.59
C ASN A 703 8.91 -3.72 -5.09
N MET A 704 7.84 -3.18 -4.48
CA MET A 704 7.20 -1.93 -4.92
C MET A 704 7.77 -0.69 -4.27
N VAL A 705 8.14 -0.77 -3.01
CA VAL A 705 8.53 0.39 -2.21
C VAL A 705 10.04 0.45 -2.02
N GLU A 706 10.68 -0.67 -1.82
CA GLU A 706 12.12 -0.75 -1.54
C GLU A 706 12.96 -1.13 -2.77
N GLY A 707 12.31 -1.54 -3.87
CA GLY A 707 13.00 -1.88 -5.12
C GLY A 707 13.85 -3.13 -5.03
N GLY A 708 13.60 -3.98 -4.02
CA GLY A 708 14.31 -5.23 -3.82
C GLY A 708 14.07 -6.19 -4.98
N TYR A 709 15.15 -6.68 -5.58
CA TYR A 709 15.10 -7.83 -6.47
C TYR A 709 15.18 -9.09 -5.63
N GLU A 710 14.52 -10.13 -6.09
CA GLU A 710 14.69 -11.48 -5.56
C GLU A 710 16.17 -11.75 -5.29
N LYS A 711 16.50 -12.11 -4.06
CA LYS A 711 17.80 -12.63 -3.70
C LYS A 711 17.99 -14.00 -4.33
#